data_0602722140a2d0f28dc2841d77370961
#
_entry.id   0602722140a2d0f28dc2841d77370961
#
_cell.length_a   1.000
_cell.length_b   1.000
_cell.length_c   1.000
_cell.angle_alpha   90.00
_cell.angle_beta   90.00
_cell.angle_gamma   90.00
#
_symmetry.space_group_name_H-M   'P 1'
#
loop_
_entity.id
_entity.type
_entity.pdbx_description
1 polymer ?
#
loop_
_entity_poly.entity_id
_entity_poly.type
_entity_poly.pdbx_seq_one_letter_code
_entity_poly.pdbx_strand_id
1 'polypeptide(L)'
;MAIAIGAMVGSGVFILPGVAFVTVDGPAVVLAFLLAGILILPAAFSASEMATAMPEDGGSYVYVERGMGPLLGTIAGVGNWFMLSFKGALALVGGVPYLVFVAPGIAEYIIPFAVTLAVFFTVINIVSTKSAGSLQFVIVGVMIVVLGYFIVGGVPDIVPEQTAGALNFGSGGLLAATALVFISYAGVIKIAAVAEEVKDPGKTIPRAMIGSLVLTTGLYVAVVYVAIGIVDVPAAIEAGRLRPDGEGPIMGLAAQQVLGPIGTAAVVAAALLALASTANAGLLSASRFPFAMARDGLAPPAFEQVSDRFNTPVLSISLSGGIIVLMVVFLPIDQVAKFGSAFQILVFILVNLALIGFREGAIDDYDPVFTSPLYPWMQIFGMASGFVVLTQVGLVPFAGAALITGVSVVYFYLYVRPRTDREGAARTGVRQNVSEAAIERTRELFGEEQRYDTLVALTDETPEKTSVDMLRIGMDLSALRQGDVTVGTFKKVPHRAFTAGDTTSTRVDAPGWALDTTALPGVTDSDRRSDGGIQRAPGGETAETGLSNVRFREIKTEEVGPAIVEYASFEEEDFIVLERRVEELHELYGEGLNEHVLKNAPCGVLLVEDRGFDGADEIAVATNSGTYDPVKLLVADAIAEETDATITLLQTVPEGVSDERRAVVQEYHDEIRRILTVTADSRILETDDRVEGLSRFAQSADLLVTTTERRGLRGAVFGRPGDRLVDGVDCTAVMVQPADQQQSGLIQRVVLDRLFGG
;
A
#
# COMPACT_ATOMS: atom_id res chain seq x y z
N MET A 1 -4.66 26.63 17.52
CA MET A 1 -3.71 26.39 18.63
C MET A 1 -4.43 26.04 19.94
N ALA A 2 -5.36 26.84 20.46
CA ALA A 2 -6.09 26.52 21.69
C ALA A 2 -6.86 25.19 21.60
N ILE A 3 -7.48 24.87 20.46
CA ILE A 3 -8.16 23.60 20.24
C ILE A 3 -7.20 22.40 20.39
N ALA A 4 -6.00 22.48 19.80
CA ALA A 4 -5.01 21.42 19.91
C ALA A 4 -4.46 21.26 21.35
N ILE A 5 -4.09 22.38 21.98
CA ILE A 5 -3.62 22.38 23.38
C ILE A 5 -4.68 21.80 24.28
N GLY A 6 -5.93 22.27 24.19
CA GLY A 6 -7.05 21.75 25.00
C GLY A 6 -7.41 20.28 24.70
N ALA A 7 -7.12 19.82 23.49
CA ALA A 7 -7.28 18.42 23.15
C ALA A 7 -6.12 17.54 23.65
N MET A 8 -4.92 18.09 23.81
CA MET A 8 -3.77 17.41 24.41
C MET A 8 -3.83 17.46 25.92
N VAL A 9 -3.88 18.66 26.52
CA VAL A 9 -3.81 18.89 27.97
C VAL A 9 -5.14 18.49 28.64
N GLY A 10 -5.13 17.36 29.29
CA GLY A 10 -6.27 16.77 30.00
C GLY A 10 -5.78 15.53 30.74
N SER A 11 -6.22 14.35 30.30
CA SER A 11 -5.80 13.07 30.92
C SER A 11 -4.28 12.89 30.99
N GLY A 12 -3.55 13.44 29.99
CA GLY A 12 -2.10 13.31 29.91
C GLY A 12 -1.33 13.86 31.10
N VAL A 13 -1.66 15.06 31.53
CA VAL A 13 -0.93 15.74 32.61
C VAL A 13 -1.50 15.47 33.98
N PHE A 14 -2.81 15.22 34.08
CA PHE A 14 -3.47 15.04 35.38
C PHE A 14 -3.50 13.58 35.85
N ILE A 15 -3.46 12.58 34.95
CA ILE A 15 -3.66 11.16 35.31
C ILE A 15 -2.36 10.37 35.11
N LEU A 16 -1.70 10.50 33.97
CA LEU A 16 -0.64 9.59 33.58
C LEU A 16 0.71 9.77 34.29
N PRO A 17 1.08 10.91 34.90
CA PRO A 17 2.40 11.04 35.52
C PRO A 17 2.68 10.01 36.61
N GLY A 18 1.69 9.67 37.46
CA GLY A 18 1.85 8.66 38.50
C GLY A 18 1.97 7.24 37.91
N VAL A 19 1.09 6.88 36.97
CA VAL A 19 1.12 5.57 36.33
C VAL A 19 2.41 5.38 35.52
N ALA A 20 2.86 6.41 34.81
CA ALA A 20 4.10 6.38 34.06
C ALA A 20 5.34 6.33 34.98
N PHE A 21 5.31 6.99 36.15
CA PHE A 21 6.37 6.91 37.16
C PHE A 21 6.57 5.46 37.63
N VAL A 22 5.49 4.77 37.96
CA VAL A 22 5.53 3.35 38.34
C VAL A 22 6.01 2.48 37.17
N THR A 23 5.58 2.79 35.93
CA THR A 23 5.99 2.02 34.75
C THR A 23 7.49 2.15 34.47
N VAL A 24 8.08 3.32 34.67
CA VAL A 24 9.53 3.56 34.45
C VAL A 24 10.38 3.23 35.69
N ASP A 25 9.73 2.97 36.82
CA ASP A 25 10.35 2.77 38.14
C ASP A 25 11.22 3.96 38.56
N GLY A 26 10.64 5.18 38.47
CA GLY A 26 11.33 6.36 38.99
C GLY A 26 11.14 7.65 38.19
N PRO A 27 12.02 8.66 38.48
CA PRO A 27 11.85 10.02 37.96
C PRO A 27 12.14 10.19 36.47
N ALA A 28 12.67 9.17 35.79
CA ALA A 28 12.86 9.19 34.32
C ALA A 28 11.53 9.30 33.53
N VAL A 29 10.37 9.29 34.20
CA VAL A 29 9.06 9.61 33.62
C VAL A 29 9.06 10.95 32.89
N VAL A 30 9.86 11.91 33.32
CA VAL A 30 10.04 13.20 32.64
C VAL A 30 10.54 13.03 31.21
N LEU A 31 11.53 12.12 31.04
CA LEU A 31 12.04 11.76 29.71
C LEU A 31 10.99 11.03 28.87
N ALA A 32 10.12 10.23 29.49
CA ALA A 32 9.07 9.55 28.74
C ALA A 32 8.12 10.53 28.06
N PHE A 33 7.73 11.61 28.74
CA PHE A 33 6.92 12.68 28.16
C PHE A 33 7.70 13.46 27.09
N LEU A 34 8.97 13.79 27.30
CA LEU A 34 9.81 14.45 26.32
C LEU A 34 9.95 13.59 25.05
N LEU A 35 10.31 12.32 25.22
CA LEU A 35 10.47 11.39 24.10
C LEU A 35 9.17 11.22 23.31
N ALA A 36 8.03 11.06 23.99
CA ALA A 36 6.74 10.95 23.31
C ALA A 36 6.47 12.18 22.42
N GLY A 37 6.73 13.40 22.94
CA GLY A 37 6.58 14.64 22.17
C GLY A 37 7.49 14.70 20.94
N ILE A 38 8.75 14.26 21.07
CA ILE A 38 9.71 14.20 19.96
C ILE A 38 9.29 13.18 18.90
N LEU A 39 8.88 11.98 19.32
CA LEU A 39 8.51 10.89 18.43
C LEU A 39 7.21 11.15 17.64
N ILE A 40 6.42 12.13 18.09
CA ILE A 40 5.18 12.54 17.41
C ILE A 40 5.47 13.62 16.34
N LEU A 41 6.59 14.34 16.40
CA LEU A 41 6.93 15.39 15.44
C LEU A 41 6.84 14.94 13.98
N PRO A 42 7.34 13.76 13.58
CA PRO A 42 7.20 13.30 12.19
C PRO A 42 5.76 13.27 11.71
N ALA A 43 4.85 12.69 12.51
CA ALA A 43 3.44 12.62 12.17
C ALA A 43 2.77 14.01 12.15
N ALA A 44 3.19 14.93 13.03
CA ALA A 44 2.70 16.30 13.04
C ALA A 44 3.17 17.08 11.79
N PHE A 45 4.41 16.88 11.33
CA PHE A 45 4.90 17.47 10.08
C PHE A 45 4.15 16.89 8.88
N SER A 46 4.00 15.56 8.82
CA SER A 46 3.30 14.88 7.72
C SER A 46 1.83 15.32 7.63
N ALA A 47 1.13 15.35 8.76
CA ALA A 47 -0.26 15.81 8.79
C ALA A 47 -0.38 17.31 8.46
N SER A 48 0.60 18.15 8.88
CA SER A 48 0.62 19.59 8.53
C SER A 48 0.76 19.80 7.03
N GLU A 49 1.62 19.05 6.37
CA GLU A 49 1.80 19.14 4.92
C GLU A 49 0.52 18.74 4.18
N MET A 50 -0.02 17.57 4.48
CA MET A 50 -1.26 17.08 3.85
C MET A 50 -2.45 18.01 4.11
N ALA A 51 -2.55 18.57 5.32
CA ALA A 51 -3.62 19.52 5.65
C ALA A 51 -3.50 20.86 4.91
N THR A 52 -2.30 21.25 4.44
CA THR A 52 -2.12 22.45 3.62
C THR A 52 -2.39 22.22 2.14
N ALA A 53 -2.20 20.99 1.65
CA ALA A 53 -2.55 20.58 0.29
C ALA A 53 -4.06 20.32 0.15
N MET A 54 -4.65 19.68 1.16
CA MET A 54 -6.05 19.25 1.15
C MET A 54 -6.73 19.70 2.46
N PRO A 55 -7.19 20.94 2.55
CA PRO A 55 -7.86 21.47 3.73
C PRO A 55 -9.32 20.98 3.82
N GLU A 56 -9.52 19.66 3.99
CA GLU A 56 -10.82 19.03 4.05
C GLU A 56 -11.16 18.53 5.45
N ASP A 57 -12.46 18.40 5.74
CA ASP A 57 -12.97 17.78 6.96
C ASP A 57 -12.73 16.25 6.94
N GLY A 58 -12.36 15.69 8.11
CA GLY A 58 -12.12 14.25 8.28
C GLY A 58 -10.72 13.94 8.83
N GLY A 59 -9.79 14.89 8.76
CA GLY A 59 -8.47 14.81 9.40
C GLY A 59 -7.62 13.64 8.88
N SER A 60 -6.86 13.01 9.79
CA SER A 60 -5.87 11.98 9.43
C SER A 60 -6.41 10.76 8.69
N TYR A 61 -7.68 10.42 8.86
CA TYR A 61 -8.34 9.32 8.15
C TYR A 61 -8.40 9.59 6.64
N VAL A 62 -8.84 10.79 6.24
CA VAL A 62 -8.97 11.17 4.82
C VAL A 62 -7.60 11.17 4.14
N TYR A 63 -6.55 11.66 4.83
CA TYR A 63 -5.20 11.63 4.28
C TYR A 63 -4.69 10.22 4.04
N VAL A 64 -4.96 9.29 4.97
CA VAL A 64 -4.56 7.90 4.79
C VAL A 64 -5.37 7.22 3.67
N GLU A 65 -6.67 7.49 3.61
CA GLU A 65 -7.56 6.94 2.57
C GLU A 65 -7.13 7.40 1.18
N ARG A 66 -6.93 8.70 0.98
CA ARG A 66 -6.53 9.24 -0.30
C ARG A 66 -5.09 8.92 -0.69
N GLY A 67 -4.17 8.92 0.29
CA GLY A 67 -2.76 8.57 0.04
C GLY A 67 -2.55 7.10 -0.26
N MET A 68 -3.19 6.21 0.50
CA MET A 68 -2.90 4.79 0.52
C MET A 68 -4.07 3.89 0.09
N GLY A 69 -5.24 4.47 -0.16
CA GLY A 69 -6.46 3.79 -0.59
C GLY A 69 -7.36 3.28 0.53
N PRO A 70 -8.54 2.75 0.17
CA PRO A 70 -9.65 2.45 1.09
C PRO A 70 -9.31 1.41 2.17
N LEU A 71 -8.41 0.46 1.91
CA LEU A 71 -8.00 -0.53 2.91
C LEU A 71 -7.33 0.13 4.12
N LEU A 72 -6.26 0.91 3.87
CA LEU A 72 -5.55 1.61 4.94
C LEU A 72 -6.39 2.76 5.50
N GLY A 73 -7.25 3.38 4.69
CA GLY A 73 -8.28 4.31 5.11
C GLY A 73 -9.25 3.70 6.12
N THR A 74 -9.75 2.49 5.87
CA THR A 74 -10.62 1.76 6.81
C THR A 74 -9.90 1.49 8.14
N ILE A 75 -8.65 1.03 8.09
CA ILE A 75 -7.83 0.79 9.29
C ILE A 75 -7.59 2.10 10.07
N ALA A 76 -7.24 3.19 9.38
CA ALA A 76 -7.04 4.49 10.00
C ALA A 76 -8.32 5.08 10.60
N GLY A 77 -9.45 4.93 9.91
CA GLY A 77 -10.76 5.37 10.39
C GLY A 77 -11.17 4.67 11.67
N VAL A 78 -11.11 3.34 11.70
CA VAL A 78 -11.38 2.52 12.90
C VAL A 78 -10.36 2.82 14.00
N GLY A 79 -9.06 2.94 13.65
CA GLY A 79 -8.00 3.29 14.58
C GLY A 79 -8.22 4.63 15.28
N ASN A 80 -8.56 5.68 14.54
CA ASN A 80 -8.90 7.00 15.09
C ASN A 80 -10.16 6.96 15.96
N TRP A 81 -11.19 6.23 15.53
CA TRP A 81 -12.41 6.06 16.32
C TRP A 81 -12.14 5.45 17.69
N PHE A 82 -11.40 4.34 17.73
CA PHE A 82 -11.01 3.70 18.98
C PHE A 82 -10.06 4.56 19.80
N MET A 83 -9.04 5.16 19.20
CA MET A 83 -8.09 6.07 19.88
C MET A 83 -8.81 7.17 20.66
N LEU A 84 -9.76 7.85 20.00
CA LEU A 84 -10.50 8.96 20.63
C LEU A 84 -11.54 8.47 21.63
N SER A 85 -12.13 7.30 21.43
CA SER A 85 -13.01 6.65 22.40
C SER A 85 -12.23 6.28 23.67
N PHE A 86 -11.04 5.68 23.54
CA PHE A 86 -10.14 5.40 24.66
C PHE A 86 -9.72 6.68 25.40
N LYS A 87 -9.42 7.76 24.65
CA LYS A 87 -9.09 9.06 25.25
C LYS A 87 -10.24 9.63 26.05
N GLY A 88 -11.47 9.54 25.53
CA GLY A 88 -12.69 9.93 26.25
C GLY A 88 -12.93 9.10 27.50
N ALA A 89 -12.78 7.77 27.42
CA ALA A 89 -12.89 6.86 28.53
C ALA A 89 -11.83 7.15 29.61
N LEU A 90 -10.57 7.35 29.22
CA LEU A 90 -9.46 7.70 30.11
C LEU A 90 -9.75 8.99 30.89
N ALA A 91 -10.28 10.01 30.22
CA ALA A 91 -10.62 11.28 30.88
C ALA A 91 -11.76 11.12 31.89
N LEU A 92 -12.76 10.29 31.61
CA LEU A 92 -13.88 10.01 32.53
C LEU A 92 -13.41 9.24 33.75
N VAL A 93 -12.73 8.12 33.56
CA VAL A 93 -12.27 7.28 34.71
C VAL A 93 -11.25 8.01 35.54
N GLY A 94 -10.27 8.67 34.90
CA GLY A 94 -9.20 9.38 35.61
C GLY A 94 -9.61 10.73 36.22
N GLY A 95 -10.80 11.26 35.86
CA GLY A 95 -11.37 12.45 36.53
C GLY A 95 -11.96 12.16 37.91
N VAL A 96 -12.45 10.95 38.11
CA VAL A 96 -13.12 10.59 39.38
C VAL A 96 -12.20 10.61 40.60
N PRO A 97 -10.92 10.17 40.55
CA PRO A 97 -10.00 10.32 41.67
C PRO A 97 -9.83 11.76 42.16
N TYR A 98 -9.90 12.76 41.25
CA TYR A 98 -9.88 14.19 41.66
C TYR A 98 -11.16 14.60 42.39
N LEU A 99 -12.30 14.03 41.99
CA LEU A 99 -13.56 14.25 42.69
C LEU A 99 -13.57 13.58 44.06
N VAL A 100 -13.07 12.35 44.17
CA VAL A 100 -12.88 11.63 45.42
C VAL A 100 -11.93 12.37 46.38
N PHE A 101 -10.89 13.01 45.83
CA PHE A 101 -9.95 13.83 46.61
C PHE A 101 -10.65 14.98 47.36
N VAL A 102 -11.68 15.58 46.76
CA VAL A 102 -12.47 16.65 47.38
C VAL A 102 -13.65 16.09 48.19
N ALA A 103 -14.25 14.98 47.76
CA ALA A 103 -15.42 14.35 48.34
C ALA A 103 -15.21 12.84 48.57
N PRO A 104 -14.49 12.40 49.64
CA PRO A 104 -14.10 11.00 49.84
C PRO A 104 -15.27 10.00 49.87
N GLY A 105 -16.49 10.43 50.22
CA GLY A 105 -17.68 9.57 50.22
C GLY A 105 -18.11 9.03 48.87
N ILE A 106 -17.53 9.50 47.75
CA ILE A 106 -17.86 9.07 46.40
C ILE A 106 -16.96 7.88 45.97
N ALA A 107 -15.96 7.49 46.73
CA ALA A 107 -14.99 6.46 46.37
C ALA A 107 -15.58 5.11 45.96
N GLU A 108 -16.72 4.71 46.56
CA GLU A 108 -17.42 3.47 46.23
C GLU A 108 -18.20 3.54 44.88
N TYR A 109 -18.41 4.75 44.35
CA TYR A 109 -19.26 5.00 43.17
C TYR A 109 -18.47 5.48 41.95
N ILE A 110 -17.15 5.21 41.89
CA ILE A 110 -16.26 5.69 40.80
C ILE A 110 -16.80 5.28 39.42
N ILE A 111 -17.03 3.98 39.19
CA ILE A 111 -17.51 3.46 37.90
C ILE A 111 -18.95 3.96 37.60
N PRO A 112 -19.95 3.82 38.49
CA PRO A 112 -21.28 4.37 38.26
C PRO A 112 -21.28 5.86 37.91
N PHE A 113 -20.43 6.66 38.57
CA PHE A 113 -20.32 8.09 38.30
C PHE A 113 -19.72 8.37 36.92
N ALA A 114 -18.63 7.67 36.54
CA ALA A 114 -18.01 7.78 35.24
C ALA A 114 -18.96 7.36 34.11
N VAL A 115 -19.74 6.29 34.32
CA VAL A 115 -20.80 5.86 33.37
C VAL A 115 -21.90 6.92 33.24
N THR A 116 -22.33 7.50 34.37
CA THR A 116 -23.34 8.57 34.32
C THR A 116 -22.86 9.78 33.56
N LEU A 117 -21.59 10.18 33.73
CA LEU A 117 -21.00 11.25 32.94
C LEU A 117 -20.87 10.89 31.45
N ALA A 118 -20.50 9.63 31.12
CA ALA A 118 -20.44 9.17 29.74
C ALA A 118 -21.81 9.26 29.05
N VAL A 119 -22.85 8.79 29.71
CA VAL A 119 -24.24 8.88 29.23
C VAL A 119 -24.68 10.34 29.12
N PHE A 120 -24.39 11.18 30.12
CA PHE A 120 -24.69 12.60 30.11
C PHE A 120 -24.06 13.32 28.91
N PHE A 121 -22.75 13.13 28.66
CA PHE A 121 -22.11 13.71 27.49
C PHE A 121 -22.65 13.15 26.19
N THR A 122 -23.00 11.87 26.14
CA THR A 122 -23.62 11.27 24.93
C THR A 122 -24.96 11.96 24.63
N VAL A 123 -25.82 12.13 25.63
CA VAL A 123 -27.12 12.82 25.46
C VAL A 123 -26.94 14.28 25.05
N ILE A 124 -26.00 15.01 25.69
CA ILE A 124 -25.72 16.41 25.32
C ILE A 124 -25.29 16.51 23.84
N ASN A 125 -24.38 15.64 23.40
CA ASN A 125 -23.92 15.66 22.01
C ASN A 125 -25.00 15.23 21.00
N ILE A 126 -25.95 14.40 21.39
CA ILE A 126 -27.15 14.11 20.58
C ILE A 126 -28.02 15.35 20.43
N VAL A 127 -28.25 16.10 21.53
CA VAL A 127 -29.19 17.24 21.55
C VAL A 127 -28.56 18.47 20.87
N SER A 128 -27.28 18.74 21.06
CA SER A 128 -26.62 19.93 20.46
C SER A 128 -25.09 19.80 20.39
N THR A 129 -24.52 20.10 19.22
CA THR A 129 -23.07 20.17 19.01
C THR A 129 -22.54 21.61 18.96
N LYS A 130 -23.39 22.63 19.11
CA LYS A 130 -23.12 24.03 18.69
C LYS A 130 -22.22 24.89 19.58
N SER A 131 -21.79 24.47 20.77
CA SER A 131 -21.15 25.41 21.72
C SER A 131 -19.74 25.07 22.17
N ALA A 132 -19.03 24.19 21.50
CA ALA A 132 -17.75 23.66 22.01
C ALA A 132 -16.54 24.61 21.88
N GLY A 133 -16.44 25.45 20.85
CA GLY A 133 -15.19 26.16 20.51
C GLY A 133 -14.83 27.34 21.44
N SER A 134 -15.77 28.23 21.76
CA SER A 134 -15.50 29.40 22.60
C SER A 134 -15.28 29.03 24.07
N LEU A 135 -16.05 28.07 24.58
CA LEU A 135 -15.88 27.56 25.93
C LEU A 135 -14.52 26.85 26.09
N GLN A 136 -14.10 26.08 25.09
CA GLN A 136 -12.80 25.41 25.05
C GLN A 136 -11.64 26.41 25.18
N PHE A 137 -11.72 27.55 24.50
CA PHE A 137 -10.69 28.60 24.59
C PHE A 137 -10.52 29.14 26.02
N VAL A 138 -11.64 29.40 26.70
CA VAL A 138 -11.62 29.88 28.09
C VAL A 138 -11.04 28.81 29.04
N ILE A 139 -11.51 27.56 28.92
CA ILE A 139 -11.00 26.43 29.75
C ILE A 139 -9.50 26.29 29.58
N VAL A 140 -8.99 26.29 28.35
CA VAL A 140 -7.55 26.15 28.05
C VAL A 140 -6.76 27.33 28.63
N GLY A 141 -7.27 28.56 28.50
CA GLY A 141 -6.64 29.74 29.07
C GLY A 141 -6.51 29.66 30.60
N VAL A 142 -7.59 29.33 31.29
CA VAL A 142 -7.59 29.15 32.74
C VAL A 142 -6.64 28.01 33.14
N MET A 143 -6.66 26.90 32.43
CA MET A 143 -5.82 25.75 32.70
C MET A 143 -4.32 26.08 32.58
N ILE A 144 -3.91 26.76 31.49
CA ILE A 144 -2.50 27.21 31.32
C ILE A 144 -2.07 28.13 32.45
N VAL A 145 -2.92 29.05 32.88
CA VAL A 145 -2.63 29.95 34.03
C VAL A 145 -2.48 29.16 35.29
N VAL A 146 -3.37 28.21 35.61
CA VAL A 146 -3.30 27.37 36.81
C VAL A 146 -2.08 26.45 36.80
N LEU A 147 -1.76 25.82 35.67
CA LEU A 147 -0.56 24.99 35.54
C LEU A 147 0.73 25.84 35.63
N GLY A 148 0.75 27.05 35.05
CA GLY A 148 1.84 28.00 35.21
C GLY A 148 2.03 28.42 36.68
N TYR A 149 0.93 28.73 37.38
CA TYR A 149 0.95 28.99 38.83
C TYR A 149 1.48 27.79 39.64
N PHE A 150 1.06 26.57 39.25
CA PHE A 150 1.55 25.34 39.87
C PHE A 150 3.08 25.17 39.69
N ILE A 151 3.58 25.39 38.46
CA ILE A 151 5.01 25.29 38.14
C ILE A 151 5.80 26.32 38.97
N VAL A 152 5.42 27.60 38.89
CA VAL A 152 6.15 28.68 39.55
C VAL A 152 6.12 28.50 41.07
N GLY A 153 4.96 28.12 41.64
CA GLY A 153 4.82 27.95 43.07
C GLY A 153 5.50 26.66 43.59
N GLY A 154 5.63 25.63 42.75
CA GLY A 154 6.19 24.34 43.11
C GLY A 154 7.71 24.21 42.99
N VAL A 155 8.34 25.00 42.08
CA VAL A 155 9.80 24.93 41.87
C VAL A 155 10.63 25.11 43.14
N PRO A 156 10.31 26.03 44.07
CA PRO A 156 11.09 26.21 45.27
C PRO A 156 11.08 24.99 46.24
N ASP A 157 10.05 24.14 46.14
CA ASP A 157 9.81 23.03 47.07
C ASP A 157 10.18 21.67 46.46
N ILE A 158 10.88 21.68 45.32
CA ILE A 158 11.39 20.46 44.69
C ILE A 158 12.48 19.86 45.60
N VAL A 159 12.32 18.58 45.93
CA VAL A 159 13.31 17.80 46.64
C VAL A 159 14.27 17.17 45.64
N PRO A 160 15.58 17.55 45.65
CA PRO A 160 16.54 17.11 44.63
C PRO A 160 16.70 15.58 44.57
N GLU A 161 16.57 14.90 45.69
CA GLU A 161 16.67 13.44 45.78
C GLU A 161 15.56 12.73 44.98
N GLN A 162 14.35 13.29 44.94
CA GLN A 162 13.20 12.73 44.20
C GLN A 162 13.33 12.88 42.68
N THR A 163 14.08 13.88 42.25
CA THR A 163 14.34 14.14 40.83
C THR A 163 15.69 13.58 40.37
N ALA A 164 16.47 13.00 41.29
CA ALA A 164 17.74 12.35 40.94
C ALA A 164 17.50 11.21 39.97
N GLY A 165 18.10 11.30 38.76
CA GLY A 165 17.88 10.33 37.70
C GLY A 165 16.74 10.66 36.70
N ALA A 166 16.12 11.85 36.80
CA ALA A 166 15.09 12.30 35.84
C ALA A 166 15.56 12.28 34.37
N LEU A 167 16.88 12.37 34.14
CA LEU A 167 17.50 12.27 32.81
C LEU A 167 18.21 10.90 32.58
N ASN A 168 17.80 9.85 33.28
CA ASN A 168 18.37 8.53 33.11
C ASN A 168 17.75 7.80 31.89
N PHE A 169 18.43 7.85 30.74
CA PHE A 169 18.04 7.13 29.52
C PHE A 169 18.19 5.59 29.63
N GLY A 170 18.87 5.09 30.64
CA GLY A 170 19.08 3.66 30.89
C GLY A 170 17.95 2.97 31.64
N SER A 171 16.89 3.67 32.03
CA SER A 171 15.75 3.08 32.73
C SER A 171 15.06 2.02 31.89
N GLY A 172 14.93 0.79 32.43
CA GLY A 172 14.38 -0.35 31.69
C GLY A 172 12.91 -0.18 31.26
N GLY A 173 12.13 0.67 31.95
CA GLY A 173 10.74 0.97 31.63
C GLY A 173 10.52 2.23 30.77
N LEU A 174 11.58 2.93 30.36
CA LEU A 174 11.46 4.23 29.69
C LEU A 174 10.62 4.18 28.41
N LEU A 175 10.87 3.22 27.54
CA LEU A 175 10.09 3.06 26.30
C LEU A 175 8.64 2.64 26.57
N ALA A 176 8.40 1.80 27.58
CA ALA A 176 7.06 1.41 27.99
C ALA A 176 6.27 2.60 28.57
N ALA A 177 6.92 3.44 29.39
CA ALA A 177 6.31 4.68 29.88
C ALA A 177 6.08 5.68 28.73
N THR A 178 7.03 5.79 27.78
CA THR A 178 6.86 6.60 26.56
C THR A 178 5.63 6.12 25.77
N ALA A 179 5.49 4.82 25.58
CA ALA A 179 4.33 4.23 24.90
C ALA A 179 3.02 4.52 25.66
N LEU A 180 3.03 4.40 26.98
CA LEU A 180 1.86 4.70 27.82
C LEU A 180 1.39 6.15 27.68
N VAL A 181 2.32 7.12 27.73
CA VAL A 181 1.97 8.54 27.70
C VAL A 181 1.70 9.08 26.30
N PHE A 182 1.89 8.27 25.28
CA PHE A 182 1.70 8.68 23.88
C PHE A 182 0.30 9.21 23.61
N ILE A 183 -0.75 8.61 24.22
CA ILE A 183 -2.15 9.05 24.11
C ILE A 183 -2.36 10.51 24.56
N SER A 184 -1.47 11.05 25.39
CA SER A 184 -1.54 12.43 25.87
C SER A 184 -1.50 13.43 24.70
N TYR A 185 -0.82 13.08 23.65
CA TYR A 185 -0.60 13.91 22.46
C TYR A 185 -1.62 13.70 21.32
N ALA A 186 -2.65 12.87 21.51
CA ALA A 186 -3.65 12.55 20.48
C ALA A 186 -4.41 13.78 19.94
N GLY A 187 -4.30 14.91 20.62
CA GLY A 187 -4.92 16.18 20.18
C GLY A 187 -4.18 16.92 19.06
N VAL A 188 -2.93 16.56 18.75
CA VAL A 188 -2.09 17.33 17.82
C VAL A 188 -2.70 17.40 16.40
N ILE A 189 -3.26 16.27 15.91
CA ILE A 189 -3.84 16.18 14.55
C ILE A 189 -5.28 16.74 14.49
N LYS A 190 -5.91 17.06 15.62
CA LYS A 190 -7.29 17.61 15.61
C LYS A 190 -7.46 18.90 14.82
N ILE A 191 -6.40 19.70 14.66
CA ILE A 191 -6.44 20.93 13.86
C ILE A 191 -6.71 20.59 12.39
N ALA A 192 -6.16 19.48 11.90
CA ALA A 192 -6.40 19.03 10.53
C ALA A 192 -7.88 18.65 10.28
N ALA A 193 -8.60 18.20 11.29
CA ALA A 193 -10.02 17.87 11.17
C ALA A 193 -10.98 19.08 11.10
N VAL A 194 -10.46 20.29 11.27
CA VAL A 194 -11.19 21.57 11.15
C VAL A 194 -10.49 22.51 10.17
N ALA A 195 -9.73 21.95 9.23
CA ALA A 195 -8.91 22.71 8.30
C ALA A 195 -9.72 23.68 7.41
N GLU A 196 -10.94 23.30 7.03
CA GLU A 196 -11.86 24.12 6.24
C GLU A 196 -12.30 25.40 6.96
N GLU A 197 -12.38 25.37 8.30
CA GLU A 197 -12.81 26.53 9.11
C GLU A 197 -11.64 27.52 9.39
N VAL A 198 -10.40 27.15 9.04
CA VAL A 198 -9.20 27.92 9.38
C VAL A 198 -8.91 28.99 8.31
N LYS A 199 -8.77 30.24 8.75
CA LYS A 199 -8.31 31.32 7.88
C LYS A 199 -6.83 31.12 7.54
N ASP A 200 -6.47 31.21 6.25
CA ASP A 200 -5.10 31.03 5.75
C ASP A 200 -4.51 29.66 6.22
N PRO A 201 -5.11 28.53 5.80
CA PRO A 201 -4.76 27.18 6.29
C PRO A 201 -3.29 26.86 6.05
N GLY A 202 -2.72 27.26 4.91
CA GLY A 202 -1.33 27.01 4.54
C GLY A 202 -0.29 27.49 5.56
N LYS A 203 -0.56 28.57 6.30
CA LYS A 203 0.34 29.10 7.33
C LYS A 203 -0.13 28.81 8.74
N THR A 204 -1.44 28.82 8.96
CA THR A 204 -2.00 28.70 10.31
C THR A 204 -1.95 27.28 10.82
N ILE A 205 -2.22 26.26 9.98
CA ILE A 205 -2.26 24.86 10.39
C ILE A 205 -0.88 24.37 10.85
N PRO A 206 0.21 24.50 10.08
CA PRO A 206 1.53 24.02 10.52
C PRO A 206 1.98 24.70 11.81
N ARG A 207 1.83 26.02 11.90
CA ARG A 207 2.19 26.79 13.12
C ARG A 207 1.37 26.36 14.33
N ALA A 208 0.10 26.09 14.14
CA ALA A 208 -0.78 25.67 15.22
C ALA A 208 -0.49 24.22 15.66
N MET A 209 -0.25 23.28 14.73
CA MET A 209 0.06 21.89 15.06
C MET A 209 1.44 21.76 15.73
N ILE A 210 2.48 22.24 15.08
CA ILE A 210 3.86 22.12 15.58
C ILE A 210 4.04 22.97 16.84
N GLY A 211 3.57 24.22 16.84
CA GLY A 211 3.66 25.12 17.98
C GLY A 211 2.90 24.62 19.21
N SER A 212 1.71 24.02 19.02
CA SER A 212 0.97 23.41 20.14
C SER A 212 1.67 22.17 20.68
N LEU A 213 2.26 21.33 19.82
CA LEU A 213 3.01 20.15 20.24
C LEU A 213 4.25 20.55 21.08
N VAL A 214 5.05 21.49 20.59
CA VAL A 214 6.25 21.95 21.28
C VAL A 214 5.88 22.58 22.64
N LEU A 215 4.87 23.47 22.65
CA LEU A 215 4.41 24.11 23.89
C LEU A 215 3.87 23.10 24.89
N THR A 216 3.05 22.13 24.43
CA THR A 216 2.48 21.11 25.31
C THR A 216 3.55 20.15 25.84
N THR A 217 4.53 19.79 25.00
CA THR A 217 5.67 18.97 25.46
C THR A 217 6.47 19.68 26.54
N GLY A 218 6.80 20.96 26.34
CA GLY A 218 7.48 21.77 27.37
C GLY A 218 6.66 21.88 28.66
N LEU A 219 5.35 22.11 28.54
CA LEU A 219 4.45 22.19 29.68
C LEU A 219 4.39 20.85 30.44
N TYR A 220 4.29 19.71 29.72
CA TYR A 220 4.26 18.39 30.34
C TYR A 220 5.55 18.08 31.08
N VAL A 221 6.69 18.32 30.44
CA VAL A 221 8.01 18.12 31.06
C VAL A 221 8.12 18.94 32.36
N ALA A 222 7.75 20.24 32.33
CA ALA A 222 7.82 21.10 33.48
C ALA A 222 6.86 20.69 34.60
N VAL A 223 5.59 20.42 34.26
CA VAL A 223 4.57 20.03 35.26
C VAL A 223 4.90 18.67 35.90
N VAL A 224 5.31 17.69 35.10
CA VAL A 224 5.65 16.34 35.58
C VAL A 224 6.90 16.43 36.48
N TYR A 225 7.93 17.17 36.06
CA TYR A 225 9.15 17.38 36.84
C TYR A 225 8.86 17.99 38.21
N VAL A 226 8.02 19.03 38.27
CA VAL A 226 7.60 19.66 39.52
C VAL A 226 6.75 18.70 40.37
N ALA A 227 5.80 18.00 39.79
CA ALA A 227 4.91 17.09 40.51
C ALA A 227 5.65 15.94 41.20
N ILE A 228 6.59 15.28 40.47
CA ILE A 228 7.39 14.19 41.05
C ILE A 228 8.50 14.70 41.99
N GLY A 229 8.94 15.94 41.82
CA GLY A 229 9.91 16.57 42.72
C GLY A 229 9.34 16.99 44.05
N ILE A 230 8.00 17.09 44.16
CA ILE A 230 7.28 17.42 45.40
C ILE A 230 6.70 16.18 46.04
N VAL A 231 6.08 15.29 45.26
CA VAL A 231 5.39 14.10 45.75
C VAL A 231 6.35 12.90 45.75
N ASP A 232 6.64 12.39 46.94
CA ASP A 232 7.26 11.06 47.05
C ASP A 232 6.23 10.00 46.67
N VAL A 233 6.32 9.54 45.39
CA VAL A 233 5.35 8.62 44.82
C VAL A 233 5.31 7.27 45.55
N PRO A 234 6.45 6.62 45.87
CA PRO A 234 6.47 5.42 46.67
C PRO A 234 5.78 5.60 48.06
N ALA A 235 6.12 6.65 48.78
CA ALA A 235 5.51 6.94 50.07
C ALA A 235 4.00 7.27 49.96
N ALA A 236 3.57 7.92 48.90
CA ALA A 236 2.15 8.19 48.61
C ALA A 236 1.36 6.90 48.31
N ILE A 237 1.97 5.90 47.66
CA ILE A 237 1.40 4.56 47.45
C ILE A 237 1.28 3.81 48.78
N GLU A 238 2.35 3.78 49.57
CA GLU A 238 2.33 3.13 50.88
C GLU A 238 1.27 3.73 51.81
N ALA A 239 1.08 5.07 51.77
CA ALA A 239 0.07 5.77 52.52
C ALA A 239 -1.37 5.62 51.97
N GLY A 240 -1.56 4.88 50.85
CA GLY A 240 -2.87 4.68 50.20
C GLY A 240 -3.45 5.94 49.55
N ARG A 241 -2.62 6.97 49.31
CA ARG A 241 -3.00 8.21 48.60
C ARG A 241 -2.99 8.05 47.09
N LEU A 242 -2.13 7.16 46.60
CA LEU A 242 -2.08 6.66 45.23
C LEU A 242 -2.30 5.15 45.26
N ARG A 243 -2.83 4.60 44.16
CA ARG A 243 -2.95 3.14 43.97
C ARG A 243 -1.57 2.50 43.72
N PRO A 244 -1.42 1.19 43.87
CA PRO A 244 -0.16 0.48 43.62
C PRO A 244 0.38 0.66 42.20
N ASP A 245 -0.50 0.89 41.23
CA ASP A 245 -0.18 1.18 39.81
C ASP A 245 0.13 2.66 39.53
N GLY A 246 0.16 3.50 40.59
CA GLY A 246 0.40 4.94 40.48
C GLY A 246 -0.84 5.75 40.11
N GLU A 247 -2.00 5.13 39.97
CA GLU A 247 -3.26 5.83 39.69
C GLU A 247 -3.67 6.70 40.86
N GLY A 248 -3.99 7.97 40.59
CA GLY A 248 -4.49 8.91 41.57
C GLY A 248 -4.24 10.38 41.20
N PRO A 249 -4.70 11.30 42.10
CA PRO A 249 -4.64 12.74 41.80
C PRO A 249 -3.28 13.34 42.17
N ILE A 250 -2.18 12.88 41.53
CA ILE A 250 -0.80 13.30 41.84
C ILE A 250 -0.63 14.82 41.85
N MET A 251 -1.27 15.52 40.88
CA MET A 251 -1.25 16.99 40.81
C MET A 251 -1.97 17.64 42.00
N GLY A 252 -3.07 17.04 42.46
CA GLY A 252 -3.79 17.47 43.64
C GLY A 252 -2.96 17.29 44.92
N LEU A 253 -2.25 16.16 45.04
CA LEU A 253 -1.33 15.90 46.16
C LEU A 253 -0.15 16.88 46.17
N ALA A 254 0.47 17.15 45.03
CA ALA A 254 1.54 18.13 44.88
C ALA A 254 1.05 19.54 45.27
N ALA A 255 -0.09 19.95 44.73
CA ALA A 255 -0.69 21.26 45.02
C ALA A 255 -1.03 21.42 46.50
N GLN A 256 -1.49 20.34 47.18
CA GLN A 256 -1.80 20.34 48.62
C GLN A 256 -0.55 20.62 49.46
N GLN A 257 0.59 20.11 49.07
CA GLN A 257 1.84 20.29 49.80
C GLN A 257 2.40 21.73 49.69
N VAL A 258 2.21 22.37 48.53
CA VAL A 258 2.94 23.61 48.17
C VAL A 258 2.05 24.84 48.08
N LEU A 259 0.84 24.70 47.52
CA LEU A 259 -0.02 25.84 47.18
C LEU A 259 -1.10 26.16 48.22
N GLY A 260 -1.17 25.37 49.27
CA GLY A 260 -2.20 25.51 50.30
C GLY A 260 -3.64 25.24 49.80
N PRO A 261 -4.67 25.45 50.62
CA PRO A 261 -6.05 25.06 50.26
C PRO A 261 -6.63 25.70 49.01
N ILE A 262 -6.32 27.00 48.78
CA ILE A 262 -6.83 27.75 47.60
C ILE A 262 -6.15 27.25 46.32
N GLY A 263 -4.83 27.06 46.36
CA GLY A 263 -4.08 26.55 45.21
C GLY A 263 -4.48 25.10 44.87
N THR A 264 -4.68 24.28 45.88
CA THR A 264 -5.20 22.90 45.70
C THR A 264 -6.57 22.90 45.06
N ALA A 265 -7.50 23.75 45.54
CA ALA A 265 -8.84 23.86 44.93
C ALA A 265 -8.78 24.33 43.50
N ALA A 266 -7.88 25.27 43.15
CA ALA A 266 -7.67 25.75 41.81
C ALA A 266 -7.16 24.65 40.87
N VAL A 267 -6.15 23.87 41.30
CA VAL A 267 -5.58 22.76 40.52
C VAL A 267 -6.60 21.63 40.31
N VAL A 268 -7.35 21.27 41.36
CA VAL A 268 -8.40 20.25 41.25
C VAL A 268 -9.55 20.70 40.36
N ALA A 269 -9.99 21.95 40.46
CA ALA A 269 -11.02 22.50 39.58
C ALA A 269 -10.55 22.52 38.11
N ALA A 270 -9.30 22.95 37.86
CA ALA A 270 -8.72 22.92 36.55
C ALA A 270 -8.62 21.48 36.00
N ALA A 271 -8.23 20.51 36.82
CA ALA A 271 -8.20 19.08 36.43
C ALA A 271 -9.59 18.59 36.03
N LEU A 272 -10.60 18.81 36.86
CA LEU A 272 -11.98 18.37 36.60
C LEU A 272 -12.54 19.03 35.31
N LEU A 273 -12.33 20.32 35.11
CA LEU A 273 -12.75 21.03 33.89
C LEU A 273 -12.04 20.51 32.67
N ALA A 274 -10.71 20.29 32.73
CA ALA A 274 -9.92 19.78 31.62
C ALA A 274 -10.34 18.34 31.25
N LEU A 275 -10.58 17.50 32.25
CA LEU A 275 -10.97 16.09 32.05
C LEU A 275 -12.40 15.98 31.50
N ALA A 276 -13.35 16.77 32.02
CA ALA A 276 -14.71 16.85 31.48
C ALA A 276 -14.71 17.35 30.03
N SER A 277 -13.92 18.39 29.74
CA SER A 277 -13.74 18.90 28.38
C SER A 277 -13.12 17.85 27.44
N THR A 278 -12.08 17.13 27.91
CA THR A 278 -11.42 16.07 27.13
C THR A 278 -12.38 14.89 26.88
N ALA A 279 -13.17 14.49 27.85
CA ALA A 279 -14.16 13.43 27.69
C ALA A 279 -15.22 13.78 26.66
N ASN A 280 -15.81 14.99 26.76
CA ASN A 280 -16.80 15.47 25.81
C ASN A 280 -16.19 15.60 24.40
N ALA A 281 -15.02 16.21 24.27
CA ALA A 281 -14.33 16.36 22.99
C ALA A 281 -13.87 15.01 22.39
N GLY A 282 -13.51 14.04 23.23
CA GLY A 282 -13.19 12.68 22.83
C GLY A 282 -14.40 11.98 22.19
N LEU A 283 -15.55 12.00 22.87
CA LEU A 283 -16.80 11.43 22.37
C LEU A 283 -17.26 12.07 21.06
N LEU A 284 -17.31 13.42 21.03
CA LEU A 284 -17.75 14.15 19.83
C LEU A 284 -16.84 13.88 18.64
N SER A 285 -15.52 13.88 18.83
CA SER A 285 -14.58 13.62 17.75
C SER A 285 -14.62 12.15 17.33
N ALA A 286 -14.73 11.19 18.26
CA ALA A 286 -14.87 9.78 17.95
C ALA A 286 -16.10 9.51 17.06
N SER A 287 -17.24 10.11 17.37
CA SER A 287 -18.48 9.92 16.61
C SER A 287 -18.43 10.43 15.16
N ARG A 288 -17.48 11.32 14.84
CA ARG A 288 -17.30 11.83 13.47
C ARG A 288 -16.69 10.77 12.52
N PHE A 289 -15.94 9.79 13.04
CA PHE A 289 -15.30 8.79 12.17
C PHE A 289 -16.28 7.80 11.54
N PRO A 290 -17.21 7.15 12.26
CA PRO A 290 -18.25 6.34 11.62
C PRO A 290 -19.10 7.14 10.63
N PHE A 291 -19.39 8.41 10.94
CA PHE A 291 -20.12 9.33 10.06
C PHE A 291 -19.32 9.61 8.76
N ALA A 292 -18.06 10.02 8.86
CA ALA A 292 -17.21 10.31 7.71
C ALA A 292 -16.95 9.05 6.86
N MET A 293 -16.65 7.92 7.49
CA MET A 293 -16.48 6.64 6.80
C MET A 293 -17.74 6.22 6.03
N ALA A 294 -18.96 6.50 6.56
CA ALA A 294 -20.19 6.20 5.86
C ALA A 294 -20.37 7.10 4.63
N ARG A 295 -20.10 8.39 4.75
CA ARG A 295 -20.10 9.34 3.62
C ARG A 295 -19.15 8.91 2.51
N ASP A 296 -18.02 8.35 2.86
CA ASP A 296 -17.02 7.88 1.89
C ASP A 296 -17.24 6.43 1.42
N GLY A 297 -18.38 5.81 1.79
CA GLY A 297 -18.73 4.43 1.39
C GLY A 297 -17.98 3.33 2.16
N LEU A 298 -17.17 3.69 3.19
CA LEU A 298 -16.38 2.75 3.99
C LEU A 298 -17.14 2.22 5.22
N ALA A 299 -18.35 2.75 5.51
CA ALA A 299 -19.22 2.27 6.59
C ALA A 299 -20.68 2.25 6.12
N PRO A 300 -21.59 1.55 6.84
CA PRO A 300 -22.99 1.52 6.47
C PRO A 300 -23.63 2.91 6.40
N PRO A 301 -24.47 3.20 5.39
CA PRO A 301 -25.10 4.51 5.19
C PRO A 301 -25.96 4.98 6.38
N ALA A 302 -26.37 4.07 7.26
CA ALA A 302 -27.09 4.42 8.47
C ALA A 302 -26.33 5.36 9.42
N PHE A 303 -24.98 5.33 9.39
CA PHE A 303 -24.14 6.21 10.20
C PHE A 303 -24.03 7.64 9.65
N GLU A 304 -24.35 7.87 8.39
CA GLU A 304 -24.42 9.18 7.75
C GLU A 304 -25.73 9.92 8.04
N GLN A 305 -26.75 9.21 8.52
CA GLN A 305 -28.06 9.80 8.74
C GLN A 305 -28.03 10.82 9.88
N VAL A 306 -28.41 12.05 9.55
CA VAL A 306 -28.60 13.16 10.48
C VAL A 306 -30.07 13.22 10.90
N SER A 307 -30.33 13.27 12.20
CA SER A 307 -31.71 13.35 12.74
C SER A 307 -32.35 14.70 12.42
N ASP A 308 -33.52 14.69 11.85
CA ASP A 308 -34.34 15.91 11.57
C ASP A 308 -34.64 16.70 12.84
N ARG A 309 -34.77 16.05 13.99
CA ARG A 309 -35.09 16.68 15.27
C ARG A 309 -33.89 17.39 15.90
N PHE A 310 -32.70 16.79 15.85
CA PHE A 310 -31.51 17.25 16.59
C PHE A 310 -30.45 17.84 15.69
N ASN A 311 -30.52 17.64 14.38
CA ASN A 311 -29.49 18.00 13.41
C ASN A 311 -28.10 17.40 13.77
N THR A 312 -28.09 16.16 14.27
CA THR A 312 -26.89 15.42 14.69
C THR A 312 -26.93 13.97 14.22
N PRO A 313 -25.79 13.30 13.99
CA PRO A 313 -25.75 11.89 13.63
C PRO A 313 -25.93 11.00 14.87
N VAL A 314 -27.17 10.84 15.30
CA VAL A 314 -27.54 10.17 16.56
C VAL A 314 -26.97 8.76 16.68
N LEU A 315 -26.98 7.97 15.59
CA LEU A 315 -26.47 6.61 15.60
C LEU A 315 -24.97 6.56 15.86
N SER A 316 -24.18 7.39 15.17
CA SER A 316 -22.72 7.49 15.32
C SER A 316 -22.31 7.96 16.72
N ILE A 317 -23.06 8.94 17.28
CA ILE A 317 -22.83 9.44 18.64
C ILE A 317 -23.18 8.36 19.68
N SER A 318 -24.33 7.69 19.52
CA SER A 318 -24.80 6.67 20.46
C SER A 318 -23.87 5.45 20.47
N LEU A 319 -23.40 5.01 19.30
CA LEU A 319 -22.44 3.90 19.20
C LEU A 319 -21.13 4.25 19.88
N SER A 320 -20.57 5.44 19.63
CA SER A 320 -19.32 5.89 20.25
C SER A 320 -19.46 6.04 21.76
N GLY A 321 -20.59 6.60 22.23
CA GLY A 321 -20.92 6.68 23.65
C GLY A 321 -21.05 5.31 24.32
N GLY A 322 -21.70 4.37 23.65
CA GLY A 322 -21.81 2.98 24.11
C GLY A 322 -20.46 2.28 24.26
N ILE A 323 -19.59 2.45 23.27
CA ILE A 323 -18.19 1.92 23.32
C ILE A 323 -17.43 2.54 24.49
N ILE A 324 -17.53 3.86 24.71
CA ILE A 324 -16.88 4.52 25.85
C ILE A 324 -17.40 3.95 27.17
N VAL A 325 -18.72 3.75 27.32
CA VAL A 325 -19.31 3.12 28.52
C VAL A 325 -18.77 1.72 28.74
N LEU A 326 -18.69 0.89 27.69
CA LEU A 326 -18.09 -0.45 27.78
C LEU A 326 -16.62 -0.40 28.23
N MET A 327 -15.83 0.53 27.69
CA MET A 327 -14.43 0.71 28.09
C MET A 327 -14.32 1.10 29.57
N VAL A 328 -15.16 2.03 30.03
CA VAL A 328 -15.19 2.50 31.43
C VAL A 328 -15.54 1.38 32.41
N VAL A 329 -16.46 0.48 32.00
CA VAL A 329 -16.93 -0.62 32.86
C VAL A 329 -15.95 -1.79 32.93
N PHE A 330 -15.33 -2.14 31.79
CA PHE A 330 -14.60 -3.40 31.66
C PHE A 330 -13.09 -3.27 31.65
N LEU A 331 -12.52 -2.08 31.47
CA LEU A 331 -11.07 -1.91 31.34
C LEU A 331 -10.50 -1.07 32.50
N PRO A 332 -9.39 -1.53 33.11
CA PRO A 332 -8.63 -0.71 34.04
C PRO A 332 -7.99 0.48 33.34
N ILE A 333 -7.72 1.55 34.06
CA ILE A 333 -7.28 2.84 33.52
C ILE A 333 -5.95 2.74 32.74
N ASP A 334 -5.01 1.92 33.24
CA ASP A 334 -3.72 1.68 32.57
C ASP A 334 -3.92 0.98 31.24
N GLN A 335 -4.86 0.02 31.15
CA GLN A 335 -5.19 -0.65 29.88
C GLN A 335 -5.87 0.32 28.92
N VAL A 336 -6.80 1.15 29.39
CA VAL A 336 -7.44 2.20 28.56
C VAL A 336 -6.39 3.11 27.94
N ALA A 337 -5.38 3.55 28.72
CA ALA A 337 -4.30 4.40 28.24
C ALA A 337 -3.41 3.67 27.22
N LYS A 338 -3.03 2.42 27.49
CA LYS A 338 -2.17 1.60 26.62
C LYS A 338 -2.86 1.26 25.28
N PHE A 339 -4.15 0.87 25.31
CA PHE A 339 -4.92 0.65 24.08
C PHE A 339 -5.05 1.93 23.25
N GLY A 340 -5.38 3.05 23.89
CA GLY A 340 -5.47 4.33 23.20
C GLY A 340 -4.15 4.75 22.56
N SER A 341 -3.02 4.52 23.26
CA SER A 341 -1.68 4.76 22.73
C SER A 341 -1.37 3.83 21.55
N ALA A 342 -1.72 2.54 21.62
CA ALA A 342 -1.47 1.59 20.54
C ALA A 342 -2.16 2.02 19.22
N PHE A 343 -3.44 2.43 19.31
CA PHE A 343 -4.15 2.94 18.14
C PHE A 343 -3.59 4.27 17.64
N GLN A 344 -3.17 5.16 18.54
CA GLN A 344 -2.57 6.42 18.16
C GLN A 344 -1.26 6.23 17.40
N ILE A 345 -0.39 5.37 17.91
CA ILE A 345 0.89 5.05 17.28
C ILE A 345 0.64 4.45 15.88
N LEU A 346 -0.32 3.51 15.77
CA LEU A 346 -0.70 2.92 14.48
C LEU A 346 -1.16 3.99 13.48
N VAL A 347 -2.06 4.88 13.90
CA VAL A 347 -2.54 5.97 13.05
C VAL A 347 -1.39 6.90 12.61
N PHE A 348 -0.45 7.21 13.51
CA PHE A 348 0.68 8.07 13.19
C PHE A 348 1.68 7.41 12.23
N ILE A 349 1.86 6.09 12.33
CA ILE A 349 2.60 5.31 11.32
C ILE A 349 1.91 5.45 9.95
N LEU A 350 0.59 5.29 9.89
CA LEU A 350 -0.17 5.40 8.64
C LEU A 350 -0.18 6.82 8.06
N VAL A 351 -0.18 7.86 8.89
CA VAL A 351 -0.08 9.27 8.47
C VAL A 351 1.29 9.56 7.83
N ASN A 352 2.38 9.05 8.40
CA ASN A 352 3.71 9.17 7.78
C ASN A 352 3.78 8.41 6.44
N LEU A 353 3.20 7.21 6.38
CA LEU A 353 3.13 6.41 5.16
C LEU A 353 2.28 7.11 4.08
N ALA A 354 1.17 7.73 4.46
CA ALA A 354 0.31 8.46 3.53
C ALA A 354 1.03 9.63 2.85
N LEU A 355 1.86 10.39 3.60
CA LEU A 355 2.66 11.46 3.01
C LEU A 355 3.64 10.94 1.95
N ILE A 356 4.29 9.79 2.22
CA ILE A 356 5.14 9.15 1.22
C ILE A 356 4.29 8.79 -0.01
N GLY A 357 3.10 8.23 0.20
CA GLY A 357 2.19 7.90 -0.89
C GLY A 357 1.78 9.08 -1.74
N PHE A 358 1.58 10.27 -1.16
CA PHE A 358 1.26 11.49 -1.91
C PHE A 358 2.46 12.02 -2.71
N ARG A 359 3.64 12.05 -2.11
CA ARG A 359 4.82 12.60 -2.77
C ARG A 359 5.37 11.69 -3.88
N GLU A 360 5.37 10.38 -3.65
CA GLU A 360 5.80 9.41 -4.67
C GLU A 360 4.69 9.10 -5.68
N GLY A 361 3.44 9.49 -5.37
CA GLY A 361 2.28 9.29 -6.22
C GLY A 361 2.15 10.28 -7.38
N ALA A 362 3.01 11.31 -7.45
CA ALA A 362 3.05 12.33 -8.51
C ALA A 362 1.64 12.84 -8.92
N ILE A 363 0.81 13.20 -7.94
CA ILE A 363 -0.55 13.71 -8.19
C ILE A 363 -0.45 15.18 -8.58
N ASP A 364 -0.97 15.56 -9.74
CA ASP A 364 -0.92 16.92 -10.29
C ASP A 364 -1.55 17.98 -9.35
N ASP A 365 -2.56 17.60 -8.57
CA ASP A 365 -3.26 18.50 -7.64
C ASP A 365 -2.66 18.55 -6.22
N TYR A 366 -1.55 17.85 -5.95
CA TYR A 366 -0.90 17.88 -4.65
C TYR A 366 0.11 19.03 -4.53
N ASP A 367 -0.38 20.21 -4.18
CA ASP A 367 0.46 21.43 -4.02
C ASP A 367 0.45 21.95 -2.57
N PRO A 368 1.28 21.38 -1.66
CA PRO A 368 1.33 21.79 -0.27
C PRO A 368 2.05 23.13 -0.09
N VAL A 369 1.42 24.06 0.61
CA VAL A 369 2.05 25.34 1.02
C VAL A 369 3.16 25.13 2.05
N PHE A 370 3.05 24.08 2.88
CA PHE A 370 4.04 23.68 3.86
C PHE A 370 4.57 22.29 3.52
N THR A 371 5.88 22.14 3.43
CA THR A 371 6.55 20.86 3.18
C THR A 371 7.25 20.34 4.44
N SER A 372 7.08 19.05 4.73
CA SER A 372 7.75 18.37 5.85
C SER A 372 9.27 18.38 5.65
N PRO A 373 10.05 18.78 6.67
CA PRO A 373 11.49 18.81 6.57
C PRO A 373 12.11 17.41 6.52
N LEU A 374 13.32 17.29 5.96
CA LEU A 374 14.12 16.06 5.91
C LEU A 374 13.39 14.84 5.30
N TYR A 375 12.49 15.08 4.36
CA TYR A 375 11.83 14.01 3.61
C TYR A 375 12.85 13.18 2.82
N PRO A 376 12.73 11.85 2.74
CA PRO A 376 11.74 10.96 3.40
C PRO A 376 12.18 10.49 4.80
N TRP A 377 13.36 10.87 5.25
CA TRP A 377 13.98 10.33 6.47
C TRP A 377 13.18 10.61 7.74
N MET A 378 12.49 11.78 7.79
CA MET A 378 11.61 12.12 8.91
C MET A 378 10.45 11.12 9.02
N GLN A 379 9.82 10.76 7.91
CA GLN A 379 8.71 9.81 7.85
C GLN A 379 9.17 8.39 8.19
N ILE A 380 10.30 7.96 7.62
CA ILE A 380 10.91 6.65 7.91
C ILE A 380 11.24 6.54 9.40
N PHE A 381 11.84 7.58 9.99
CA PHE A 381 12.11 7.63 11.43
C PHE A 381 10.82 7.55 12.24
N GLY A 382 9.77 8.30 11.87
CA GLY A 382 8.48 8.30 12.54
C GLY A 382 7.80 6.92 12.50
N MET A 383 7.85 6.22 11.37
CA MET A 383 7.32 4.86 11.24
C MET A 383 8.14 3.84 12.05
N ALA A 384 9.46 3.87 11.92
CA ALA A 384 10.34 2.92 12.60
C ALA A 384 10.28 3.08 14.12
N SER A 385 10.39 4.32 14.62
CA SER A 385 10.27 4.61 16.06
C SER A 385 8.87 4.31 16.60
N GLY A 386 7.82 4.62 15.82
CA GLY A 386 6.44 4.26 16.15
C GLY A 386 6.28 2.75 16.29
N PHE A 387 6.84 1.96 15.37
CA PHE A 387 6.80 0.51 15.47
C PHE A 387 7.53 -0.01 16.72
N VAL A 388 8.72 0.52 17.04
CA VAL A 388 9.45 0.16 18.26
C VAL A 388 8.62 0.50 19.51
N VAL A 389 8.03 1.69 19.58
CA VAL A 389 7.19 2.10 20.71
C VAL A 389 5.93 1.25 20.81
N LEU A 390 5.31 0.87 19.67
CA LEU A 390 4.13 0.01 19.66
C LEU A 390 4.40 -1.36 20.30
N THR A 391 5.60 -1.93 20.14
CA THR A 391 5.96 -3.20 20.80
C THR A 391 6.07 -3.06 22.33
N GLN A 392 6.14 -1.85 22.86
CA GLN A 392 6.31 -1.58 24.29
C GLN A 392 5.00 -1.28 25.03
N VAL A 393 3.86 -1.20 24.32
CA VAL A 393 2.53 -0.97 24.96
C VAL A 393 2.07 -2.14 25.83
N GLY A 394 2.73 -3.28 25.71
CA GLY A 394 2.39 -4.54 26.38
C GLY A 394 1.60 -5.50 25.48
N LEU A 395 1.66 -6.79 25.82
CA LEU A 395 1.12 -7.86 24.96
C LEU A 395 -0.40 -7.73 24.72
N VAL A 396 -1.16 -7.43 25.76
CA VAL A 396 -2.64 -7.36 25.67
C VAL A 396 -3.11 -6.20 24.80
N PRO A 397 -2.64 -4.94 24.99
CA PRO A 397 -3.00 -3.85 24.08
C PRO A 397 -2.49 -4.05 22.64
N PHE A 398 -1.30 -4.59 22.48
CA PHE A 398 -0.75 -4.92 21.16
C PHE A 398 -1.61 -5.95 20.41
N ALA A 399 -1.92 -7.07 21.08
CA ALA A 399 -2.76 -8.12 20.50
C ALA A 399 -4.18 -7.63 20.21
N GLY A 400 -4.75 -6.80 21.08
CA GLY A 400 -6.08 -6.21 20.88
C GLY A 400 -6.09 -5.22 19.69
N ALA A 401 -5.08 -4.38 19.55
CA ALA A 401 -4.94 -3.50 18.39
C ALA A 401 -4.75 -4.30 17.10
N ALA A 402 -3.93 -5.36 17.14
CA ALA A 402 -3.74 -6.26 16.01
C ALA A 402 -5.04 -7.00 15.62
N LEU A 403 -5.82 -7.45 16.61
CA LEU A 403 -7.11 -8.09 16.39
C LEU A 403 -8.11 -7.13 15.71
N ILE A 404 -8.26 -5.92 16.23
CA ILE A 404 -9.18 -4.91 15.65
C ILE A 404 -8.72 -4.52 14.25
N THR A 405 -7.41 -4.40 14.02
CA THR A 405 -6.85 -4.19 12.67
C THR A 405 -7.18 -5.36 11.75
N GLY A 406 -7.01 -6.61 12.22
CA GLY A 406 -7.40 -7.80 11.46
C GLY A 406 -8.89 -7.84 11.12
N VAL A 407 -9.75 -7.51 12.10
CA VAL A 407 -11.20 -7.37 11.86
C VAL A 407 -11.50 -6.27 10.83
N SER A 408 -10.77 -5.14 10.87
CA SER A 408 -10.93 -4.07 9.89
C SER A 408 -10.52 -4.53 8.48
N VAL A 409 -9.49 -5.35 8.36
CA VAL A 409 -9.09 -5.97 7.07
C VAL A 409 -10.17 -6.92 6.56
N VAL A 410 -10.69 -7.81 7.40
CA VAL A 410 -11.80 -8.72 7.02
C VAL A 410 -13.04 -7.92 6.62
N TYR A 411 -13.40 -6.90 7.41
CA TYR A 411 -14.51 -6.00 7.10
C TYR A 411 -14.31 -5.29 5.76
N PHE A 412 -13.10 -4.82 5.46
CA PHE A 412 -12.78 -4.23 4.17
C PHE A 412 -13.08 -5.20 3.01
N TYR A 413 -12.59 -6.44 3.06
CA TYR A 413 -12.82 -7.40 1.98
C TYR A 413 -14.27 -7.82 1.82
N LEU A 414 -15.03 -7.92 2.93
CA LEU A 414 -16.43 -8.38 2.89
C LEU A 414 -17.42 -7.25 2.58
N TYR A 415 -17.14 -6.03 3.03
CA TYR A 415 -18.11 -4.94 2.95
C TYR A 415 -17.66 -3.79 2.05
N VAL A 416 -16.42 -3.29 2.23
CA VAL A 416 -15.97 -2.06 1.57
C VAL A 416 -15.57 -2.31 0.13
N ARG A 417 -14.72 -3.30 -0.11
CA ARG A 417 -14.16 -3.60 -1.44
C ARG A 417 -15.22 -3.75 -2.55
N PRO A 418 -16.39 -4.41 -2.33
CA PRO A 418 -17.42 -4.52 -3.37
C PRO A 418 -18.18 -3.20 -3.66
N ARG A 419 -17.94 -2.13 -2.88
CA ARG A 419 -18.69 -0.87 -2.93
C ARG A 419 -17.84 0.34 -3.25
N THR A 420 -16.51 0.16 -3.34
CA THR A 420 -15.59 1.30 -3.48
C THR A 420 -14.49 0.94 -4.48
N ASP A 421 -14.43 1.69 -5.58
CA ASP A 421 -13.41 1.53 -6.64
C ASP A 421 -12.28 2.55 -6.54
N ARG A 422 -12.22 3.30 -5.44
CA ARG A 422 -11.19 4.33 -5.24
C ARG A 422 -9.81 3.69 -5.10
N GLU A 423 -8.83 4.32 -5.71
CA GLU A 423 -7.42 3.98 -5.55
C GLU A 423 -6.71 5.09 -4.76
N GLY A 424 -5.71 4.73 -3.95
CA GLY A 424 -4.89 5.72 -3.26
C GLY A 424 -3.79 6.25 -4.17
N ALA A 425 -3.34 7.48 -3.89
CA ALA A 425 -2.26 8.17 -4.58
C ALA A 425 -1.02 7.30 -4.83
N ALA A 426 -0.58 6.56 -3.82
CA ALA A 426 0.55 5.65 -3.93
C ALA A 426 0.37 4.59 -5.04
N ARG A 427 -0.83 4.06 -5.22
CA ARG A 427 -1.11 3.06 -6.26
C ARG A 427 -1.15 3.70 -7.64
N THR A 428 -1.73 4.89 -7.75
CA THR A 428 -1.77 5.66 -9.00
C THR A 428 -0.35 6.02 -9.44
N GLY A 429 0.49 6.53 -8.54
CA GLY A 429 1.87 6.89 -8.88
C GLY A 429 2.75 5.69 -9.24
N VAL A 430 2.63 4.55 -8.53
CA VAL A 430 3.35 3.34 -8.94
C VAL A 430 2.91 2.91 -10.35
N ARG A 431 1.62 3.03 -10.66
CA ARG A 431 1.11 2.68 -12.00
C ARG A 431 1.65 3.63 -13.08
N GLN A 432 1.65 4.94 -12.83
CA GLN A 432 2.22 5.94 -13.74
C GLN A 432 3.70 5.69 -13.99
N ASN A 433 4.50 5.53 -12.93
CA ASN A 433 5.93 5.24 -13.03
C ASN A 433 6.22 3.95 -13.83
N VAL A 434 5.39 2.91 -13.65
CA VAL A 434 5.53 1.66 -14.41
C VAL A 434 5.12 1.86 -15.87
N SER A 435 4.07 2.64 -16.14
CA SER A 435 3.66 2.97 -17.51
C SER A 435 4.72 3.81 -18.23
N GLU A 436 5.28 4.82 -17.57
CA GLU A 436 6.40 5.62 -18.10
C GLU A 436 7.64 4.75 -18.37
N ALA A 437 8.00 3.88 -17.44
CA ALA A 437 9.09 2.94 -17.63
C ALA A 437 8.83 1.96 -18.78
N ALA A 438 7.58 1.53 -18.98
CA ALA A 438 7.20 0.69 -20.11
C ALA A 438 7.29 1.44 -21.44
N ILE A 439 6.86 2.70 -21.50
CA ILE A 439 7.00 3.56 -22.70
C ILE A 439 8.48 3.77 -23.03
N GLU A 440 9.31 4.12 -22.03
CA GLU A 440 10.73 4.36 -22.23
C GLU A 440 11.44 3.09 -22.71
N ARG A 441 11.14 1.94 -22.09
CA ARG A 441 11.68 0.65 -22.53
C ARG A 441 11.22 0.27 -23.95
N THR A 442 9.97 0.58 -24.30
CA THR A 442 9.49 0.40 -25.68
C THR A 442 10.30 1.27 -26.64
N ARG A 443 10.49 2.55 -26.29
CA ARG A 443 11.28 3.49 -27.11
C ARG A 443 12.74 3.05 -27.26
N GLU A 444 13.36 2.51 -26.21
CA GLU A 444 14.70 1.92 -26.26
C GLU A 444 14.74 0.72 -27.22
N LEU A 445 13.84 -0.26 -27.06
CA LEU A 445 13.79 -1.45 -27.91
C LEU A 445 13.58 -1.10 -29.40
N PHE A 446 12.78 -0.09 -29.68
CA PHE A 446 12.56 0.39 -31.05
C PHE A 446 13.68 1.31 -31.57
N GLY A 447 14.47 1.93 -30.69
CA GLY A 447 15.59 2.81 -31.03
C GLY A 447 16.95 2.13 -31.17
N GLU A 448 17.12 0.94 -30.60
CA GLU A 448 18.37 0.19 -30.66
C GLU A 448 18.57 -0.46 -32.04
N GLU A 449 19.75 -0.29 -32.65
CA GLU A 449 20.19 -1.04 -33.84
C GLU A 449 20.66 -2.47 -33.45
N GLN A 450 20.00 -3.12 -32.50
CA GLN A 450 20.36 -4.48 -32.07
C GLN A 450 19.80 -5.51 -33.05
N ARG A 451 20.62 -6.50 -33.39
CA ARG A 451 20.27 -7.68 -34.12
C ARG A 451 19.55 -8.65 -33.18
N TYR A 452 18.46 -9.26 -33.60
CA TYR A 452 17.73 -10.27 -32.86
C TYR A 452 17.88 -11.65 -33.47
N ASP A 453 18.70 -12.50 -32.85
CA ASP A 453 18.85 -13.88 -33.28
C ASP A 453 17.78 -14.75 -32.60
N THR A 454 17.10 -15.59 -33.37
CA THR A 454 15.90 -16.31 -32.93
C THR A 454 16.05 -17.81 -33.08
N LEU A 455 15.85 -18.57 -32.01
CA LEU A 455 15.77 -20.03 -32.01
C LEU A 455 14.30 -20.47 -32.17
N VAL A 456 13.96 -21.10 -33.30
CA VAL A 456 12.72 -21.83 -33.44
C VAL A 456 12.93 -23.26 -32.98
N ALA A 457 12.43 -23.60 -31.80
CA ALA A 457 12.63 -24.90 -31.17
C ALA A 457 11.49 -25.87 -31.54
N LEU A 458 11.79 -26.82 -32.41
CA LEU A 458 10.88 -27.88 -32.84
C LEU A 458 11.19 -29.19 -32.11
N THR A 459 10.18 -30.02 -31.89
CA THR A 459 10.31 -31.36 -31.35
C THR A 459 9.78 -32.40 -32.32
N ASP A 460 10.03 -33.70 -32.09
CA ASP A 460 9.46 -34.78 -32.89
C ASP A 460 7.93 -34.83 -32.91
N GLU A 461 7.28 -34.12 -31.98
CA GLU A 461 5.81 -34.08 -31.85
C GLU A 461 5.19 -32.85 -32.50
N THR A 462 6.00 -31.84 -32.91
CA THR A 462 5.50 -30.60 -33.53
C THR A 462 5.01 -30.91 -34.97
N PRO A 463 3.73 -30.59 -35.28
CA PRO A 463 3.18 -30.79 -36.61
C PRO A 463 3.93 -29.95 -37.68
N GLU A 464 4.04 -30.48 -38.91
CA GLU A 464 4.72 -29.78 -40.01
C GLU A 464 4.12 -28.39 -40.28
N LYS A 465 2.78 -28.27 -40.26
CA LYS A 465 2.11 -26.97 -40.44
C LYS A 465 2.51 -25.96 -39.37
N THR A 466 2.44 -26.35 -38.11
CA THR A 466 2.86 -25.52 -36.96
C THR A 466 4.34 -25.16 -37.05
N SER A 467 5.19 -26.06 -37.57
CA SER A 467 6.61 -25.78 -37.82
C SER A 467 6.83 -24.65 -38.84
N VAL A 468 6.00 -24.60 -39.91
CA VAL A 468 6.02 -23.53 -40.91
C VAL A 468 5.58 -22.21 -40.27
N ASP A 469 4.47 -22.21 -39.53
CA ASP A 469 3.92 -21.01 -38.90
C ASP A 469 4.84 -20.44 -37.83
N MET A 470 5.48 -21.31 -37.02
CA MET A 470 6.53 -20.92 -36.05
C MET A 470 7.77 -20.35 -36.76
N LEU A 471 8.20 -20.94 -37.88
CA LEU A 471 9.32 -20.43 -38.65
C LEU A 471 9.00 -19.04 -39.23
N ARG A 472 7.78 -18.82 -39.73
CA ARG A 472 7.31 -17.52 -40.22
C ARG A 472 7.43 -16.47 -39.12
N ILE A 473 6.84 -16.73 -37.92
CA ILE A 473 6.93 -15.82 -36.78
C ILE A 473 8.39 -15.52 -36.40
N GLY A 474 9.26 -16.53 -36.41
CA GLY A 474 10.68 -16.35 -36.14
C GLY A 474 11.40 -15.51 -37.21
N MET A 475 11.04 -15.66 -38.48
CA MET A 475 11.57 -14.87 -39.58
C MET A 475 11.11 -13.42 -39.54
N ASP A 476 9.82 -13.18 -39.28
CA ASP A 476 9.25 -11.83 -39.14
C ASP A 476 9.95 -11.06 -37.99
N LEU A 477 10.16 -11.72 -36.87
CA LEU A 477 10.85 -11.13 -35.70
C LEU A 477 12.32 -10.80 -36.01
N SER A 478 13.03 -11.68 -36.75
CA SER A 478 14.43 -11.46 -37.10
C SER A 478 14.60 -10.49 -38.25
N ALA A 479 13.62 -10.40 -39.17
CA ALA A 479 13.65 -9.51 -40.34
C ALA A 479 13.74 -8.03 -39.94
N LEU A 480 12.98 -7.63 -38.89
CA LEU A 480 12.97 -6.27 -38.37
C LEU A 480 14.37 -5.74 -37.97
N ARG A 481 15.28 -6.61 -37.61
CA ARG A 481 16.63 -6.28 -37.08
C ARG A 481 17.77 -7.01 -37.76
N GLN A 482 17.57 -7.57 -38.93
CA GLN A 482 18.60 -8.31 -39.72
C GLN A 482 19.28 -9.44 -38.89
N GLY A 483 18.53 -10.12 -38.04
CA GLY A 483 18.98 -11.27 -37.25
C GLY A 483 19.00 -12.56 -38.08
N ASP A 484 19.61 -13.61 -37.52
CA ASP A 484 19.58 -14.97 -38.04
C ASP A 484 18.48 -15.80 -37.35
N VAL A 485 17.88 -16.73 -38.06
CA VAL A 485 16.93 -17.70 -37.51
C VAL A 485 17.58 -19.06 -37.46
N THR A 486 17.64 -19.66 -36.27
CA THR A 486 18.08 -21.03 -36.10
C THR A 486 16.85 -21.96 -35.85
N VAL A 487 16.60 -22.87 -36.76
CA VAL A 487 15.58 -23.91 -36.57
C VAL A 487 16.24 -25.12 -35.96
N GLY A 488 16.02 -25.33 -34.65
CA GLY A 488 16.54 -26.46 -33.90
C GLY A 488 15.50 -27.58 -33.76
N THR A 489 15.71 -28.75 -34.40
CA THR A 489 14.88 -29.94 -34.16
C THR A 489 15.48 -30.77 -33.03
N PHE A 490 14.82 -30.73 -31.86
CA PHE A 490 15.24 -31.44 -30.67
C PHE A 490 14.63 -32.82 -30.60
N LYS A 491 15.47 -33.87 -30.76
CA LYS A 491 15.04 -35.28 -30.77
C LYS A 491 15.39 -35.96 -29.46
N LYS A 492 14.38 -36.50 -28.78
CA LYS A 492 14.58 -37.27 -27.56
C LYS A 492 15.13 -38.63 -27.88
N VAL A 493 16.33 -38.99 -27.38
CA VAL A 493 17.01 -40.27 -27.56
C VAL A 493 17.26 -40.95 -26.22
N PRO A 494 17.05 -42.30 -26.11
CA PRO A 494 17.27 -42.99 -24.86
C PRO A 494 18.76 -42.95 -24.45
N HIS A 495 19.05 -42.89 -23.15
CA HIS A 495 20.39 -42.85 -22.56
C HIS A 495 21.36 -43.89 -23.13
N ARG A 496 20.91 -45.07 -23.53
CA ARG A 496 21.73 -46.13 -24.12
C ARG A 496 22.23 -45.83 -25.54
N ALA A 497 21.75 -44.83 -26.19
CA ALA A 497 22.16 -44.38 -27.52
C ALA A 497 23.24 -43.30 -27.49
N PHE A 498 23.52 -42.74 -26.29
CA PHE A 498 24.59 -41.76 -26.07
C PHE A 498 25.89 -42.48 -25.77
N THR A 499 26.88 -42.30 -26.61
CA THR A 499 28.30 -42.49 -26.25
C THR A 499 28.78 -41.22 -25.53
N ALA A 500 29.36 -41.39 -24.36
CA ALA A 500 29.76 -40.30 -23.47
C ALA A 500 30.47 -39.14 -24.22
N GLY A 501 29.83 -37.98 -24.35
CA GLY A 501 30.40 -36.75 -24.88
C GLY A 501 29.62 -36.04 -25.97
N ASP A 502 28.52 -36.55 -26.45
CA ASP A 502 27.86 -35.98 -27.65
C ASP A 502 26.46 -35.44 -27.43
N THR A 503 26.35 -34.20 -26.96
CA THR A 503 25.27 -33.32 -27.43
C THR A 503 25.70 -32.85 -28.82
N THR A 504 25.45 -33.63 -29.87
CA THR A 504 25.88 -33.29 -31.24
C THR A 504 24.78 -32.46 -31.92
N SER A 505 25.01 -31.16 -31.95
CA SER A 505 24.32 -30.28 -32.91
C SER A 505 24.92 -30.54 -34.31
N THR A 506 24.15 -31.13 -35.18
CA THR A 506 24.52 -31.35 -36.59
C THR A 506 23.75 -30.41 -37.51
N ARG A 507 24.47 -29.74 -38.41
CA ARG A 507 23.87 -28.97 -39.49
C ARG A 507 23.14 -29.92 -40.44
N VAL A 508 21.88 -29.66 -40.74
CA VAL A 508 21.07 -30.43 -41.68
C VAL A 508 20.59 -29.55 -42.81
N ASP A 509 20.32 -30.14 -43.98
CA ASP A 509 19.70 -29.43 -45.07
C ASP A 509 18.26 -29.07 -44.69
N ALA A 510 17.73 -28.01 -45.35
CA ALA A 510 16.35 -27.58 -45.12
C ALA A 510 15.38 -28.76 -45.35
N PRO A 511 14.49 -29.03 -44.41
CA PRO A 511 13.49 -30.11 -44.55
C PRO A 511 12.47 -29.76 -45.66
N GLY A 512 11.82 -30.78 -46.23
CA GLY A 512 10.92 -30.62 -47.36
C GLY A 512 9.78 -29.62 -47.12
N TRP A 513 9.25 -29.56 -45.90
CA TRP A 513 8.23 -28.60 -45.51
C TRP A 513 8.70 -27.14 -45.48
N ALA A 514 9.98 -26.88 -45.26
CA ALA A 514 10.57 -25.55 -45.28
C ALA A 514 10.93 -25.07 -46.71
N LEU A 515 10.97 -26.01 -47.68
CA LEU A 515 11.25 -25.71 -49.10
C LEU A 515 9.97 -25.43 -49.90
N ASP A 516 8.79 -25.66 -49.34
CA ASP A 516 7.51 -25.31 -49.95
C ASP A 516 7.26 -23.80 -49.74
N THR A 517 7.91 -23.02 -50.56
CA THR A 517 8.07 -21.55 -50.44
C THR A 517 6.78 -20.76 -50.66
N THR A 518 5.64 -21.39 -50.87
CA THR A 518 4.35 -20.69 -51.09
C THR A 518 3.80 -20.01 -49.83
N ALA A 519 4.37 -20.29 -48.68
CA ALA A 519 3.89 -19.81 -47.37
C ALA A 519 4.88 -18.93 -46.59
N LEU A 520 6.07 -18.62 -47.13
CA LEU A 520 7.09 -17.86 -46.38
C LEU A 520 7.24 -16.42 -46.89
N PRO A 521 7.46 -15.42 -45.98
CA PRO A 521 7.66 -14.03 -46.37
C PRO A 521 8.95 -13.81 -47.18
N GLY A 522 8.96 -12.83 -48.07
CA GLY A 522 10.12 -12.46 -48.88
C GLY A 522 10.33 -13.23 -50.20
N VAL A 523 9.48 -14.20 -50.55
CA VAL A 523 9.51 -14.92 -51.81
C VAL A 523 8.61 -14.23 -52.81
N THR A 524 9.17 -13.44 -53.73
CA THR A 524 8.41 -12.68 -54.73
C THR A 524 7.95 -13.55 -55.91
N ASP A 525 6.83 -13.17 -56.55
CA ASP A 525 6.27 -13.81 -57.76
C ASP A 525 7.23 -13.82 -58.97
N SER A 526 8.35 -13.08 -58.92
CA SER A 526 9.42 -13.12 -59.91
C SER A 526 10.14 -14.47 -59.99
N ASP A 527 10.19 -15.18 -58.84
CA ASP A 527 10.84 -16.49 -58.76
C ASP A 527 9.95 -17.63 -59.27
N ARG A 528 8.65 -17.39 -59.42
CA ARG A 528 7.65 -18.34 -59.93
C ARG A 528 7.69 -18.57 -61.45
N ARG A 529 8.42 -17.78 -62.24
CA ARG A 529 8.36 -17.83 -63.71
C ARG A 529 9.52 -18.51 -64.43
N SER A 530 10.38 -19.25 -63.75
CA SER A 530 11.33 -20.13 -64.44
C SER A 530 10.75 -21.57 -64.57
N ASP A 531 9.85 -21.70 -65.55
CA ASP A 531 9.42 -22.99 -66.07
C ASP A 531 10.67 -23.72 -66.67
N GLY A 532 11.11 -24.75 -65.98
CA GLY A 532 12.16 -25.60 -66.52
C GLY A 532 13.08 -26.15 -65.42
N GLY A 533 12.87 -27.41 -65.15
CA GLY A 533 13.59 -28.34 -64.29
C GLY A 533 14.89 -27.90 -63.66
N ILE A 534 15.04 -28.12 -62.38
CA ILE A 534 16.25 -27.95 -61.57
C ILE A 534 17.46 -28.60 -62.29
N GLN A 535 18.22 -27.82 -63.05
CA GLN A 535 19.58 -28.20 -63.50
C GLN A 535 20.55 -27.89 -62.35
N ARG A 536 21.06 -28.94 -61.72
CA ARG A 536 22.21 -28.85 -60.82
C ARG A 536 23.37 -28.27 -61.59
N ALA A 537 23.75 -27.03 -61.32
CA ALA A 537 25.04 -26.48 -61.72
C ALA A 537 26.18 -27.16 -60.97
N PRO A 538 27.27 -27.52 -61.57
CA PRO A 538 28.44 -28.08 -60.93
C PRO A 538 29.31 -26.94 -60.35
N GLY A 539 29.09 -26.64 -59.11
CA GLY A 539 29.83 -25.60 -58.36
C GLY A 539 28.93 -24.95 -57.36
N GLY A 540 28.98 -25.43 -56.14
CA GLY A 540 28.13 -25.17 -54.97
C GLY A 540 27.82 -23.71 -54.63
N GLU A 541 27.11 -23.00 -55.44
CA GLU A 541 26.38 -21.78 -55.09
C GLU A 541 24.91 -22.16 -55.04
N THR A 542 24.38 -22.20 -53.83
CA THR A 542 22.96 -22.34 -53.54
C THR A 542 22.22 -21.17 -54.17
N ALA A 543 21.22 -21.46 -55.00
CA ALA A 543 20.26 -20.47 -55.49
C ALA A 543 19.74 -19.68 -54.25
N GLU A 544 19.64 -18.37 -54.36
CA GLU A 544 19.08 -17.45 -53.40
C GLU A 544 17.60 -17.83 -53.19
N THR A 545 17.34 -18.81 -52.35
CA THR A 545 16.05 -19.05 -51.75
C THR A 545 15.90 -18.05 -50.60
N GLY A 546 14.71 -17.51 -50.35
CA GLY A 546 14.41 -16.55 -49.27
C GLY A 546 14.75 -17.04 -47.82
N LEU A 547 15.57 -18.07 -47.71
CA LEU A 547 16.09 -18.69 -46.46
C LEU A 547 17.58 -18.38 -46.24
N SER A 548 18.12 -17.32 -46.80
CA SER A 548 19.56 -17.01 -46.68
C SER A 548 20.03 -16.83 -45.22
N ASN A 549 19.13 -16.38 -44.32
CA ASN A 549 19.41 -16.14 -42.93
C ASN A 549 18.85 -17.26 -42.00
N VAL A 550 18.41 -18.40 -42.55
CA VAL A 550 17.87 -19.52 -41.77
C VAL A 550 18.86 -20.67 -41.71
N ARG A 551 19.14 -21.13 -40.51
CA ARG A 551 20.03 -22.28 -40.23
C ARG A 551 19.24 -23.43 -39.67
N PHE A 552 19.37 -24.64 -40.22
CA PHE A 552 18.72 -25.84 -39.70
C PHE A 552 19.72 -26.70 -38.92
N ARG A 553 19.29 -27.14 -37.70
CA ARG A 553 20.10 -27.94 -36.81
C ARG A 553 19.26 -29.12 -36.29
N GLU A 554 19.87 -30.30 -36.20
CA GLU A 554 19.31 -31.45 -35.46
C GLU A 554 20.10 -31.64 -34.18
N ILE A 555 19.39 -31.65 -33.03
CA ILE A 555 19.96 -31.75 -31.68
C ILE A 555 19.36 -33.00 -31.03
N LYS A 556 20.22 -34.00 -30.75
CA LYS A 556 19.85 -35.22 -30.03
C LYS A 556 20.09 -35.06 -28.54
N THR A 557 19.09 -35.31 -27.72
CA THR A 557 19.14 -35.07 -26.29
C THR A 557 18.35 -36.10 -25.48
N GLU A 558 18.70 -36.29 -24.22
CA GLU A 558 17.90 -37.08 -23.27
C GLU A 558 16.69 -36.30 -22.75
N GLU A 559 16.86 -34.98 -22.52
CA GLU A 559 15.85 -34.08 -21.98
C GLU A 559 15.75 -32.83 -22.87
N VAL A 560 14.59 -32.64 -23.49
CA VAL A 560 14.39 -31.61 -24.51
C VAL A 560 14.43 -30.20 -23.90
N GLY A 561 13.76 -29.96 -22.75
CA GLY A 561 13.71 -28.65 -22.12
C GLY A 561 15.08 -28.08 -21.74
N PRO A 562 15.89 -28.80 -20.96
CA PRO A 562 17.27 -28.38 -20.67
C PRO A 562 18.11 -28.11 -21.92
N ALA A 563 17.99 -28.97 -22.94
CA ALA A 563 18.78 -28.81 -24.17
C ALA A 563 18.40 -27.56 -24.96
N ILE A 564 17.13 -27.17 -25.00
CA ILE A 564 16.69 -25.90 -25.62
C ILE A 564 17.33 -24.72 -24.90
N VAL A 565 17.27 -24.70 -23.57
CA VAL A 565 17.83 -23.63 -22.73
C VAL A 565 19.35 -23.54 -22.89
N GLU A 566 20.05 -24.68 -22.87
CA GLU A 566 21.50 -24.76 -23.03
C GLU A 566 21.93 -24.27 -24.42
N TYR A 567 21.21 -24.67 -25.45
CA TYR A 567 21.48 -24.25 -26.82
C TYR A 567 21.30 -22.74 -27.00
N ALA A 568 20.18 -22.20 -26.54
CA ALA A 568 19.90 -20.76 -26.59
C ALA A 568 20.94 -19.93 -25.81
N SER A 569 21.43 -20.45 -24.70
CA SER A 569 22.47 -19.80 -23.90
C SER A 569 23.84 -19.86 -24.58
N PHE A 570 24.14 -20.94 -25.28
CA PHE A 570 25.44 -21.16 -25.94
C PHE A 570 25.59 -20.34 -27.21
N GLU A 571 24.53 -20.26 -28.04
CA GLU A 571 24.50 -19.48 -29.29
C GLU A 571 24.12 -18.01 -29.06
N GLU A 572 23.86 -17.60 -27.81
CA GLU A 572 23.48 -16.24 -27.40
C GLU A 572 22.18 -15.75 -28.10
N GLU A 573 21.18 -16.64 -28.26
CA GLU A 573 19.90 -16.32 -28.91
C GLU A 573 19.10 -15.31 -28.08
N ASP A 574 18.43 -14.36 -28.75
CA ASP A 574 17.60 -13.33 -28.09
C ASP A 574 16.18 -13.79 -27.83
N PHE A 575 15.66 -14.69 -28.69
CA PHE A 575 14.33 -15.26 -28.55
C PHE A 575 14.29 -16.77 -28.79
N ILE A 576 13.42 -17.44 -28.05
CA ILE A 576 13.02 -18.85 -28.30
C ILE A 576 11.56 -18.86 -28.71
N VAL A 577 11.26 -19.40 -29.88
CA VAL A 577 9.89 -19.68 -30.36
C VAL A 577 9.60 -21.15 -30.12
N LEU A 578 8.55 -21.46 -29.34
CA LEU A 578 8.18 -22.81 -28.93
C LEU A 578 6.68 -23.00 -29.06
N GLU A 579 6.24 -24.22 -29.46
CA GLU A 579 4.84 -24.59 -29.50
C GLU A 579 4.24 -24.60 -28.07
N ARG A 580 3.07 -23.95 -27.87
CA ARG A 580 2.32 -24.06 -26.66
C ARG A 580 1.71 -25.45 -26.53
N ARG A 581 2.06 -26.18 -25.48
CA ARG A 581 1.48 -27.50 -25.18
C ARG A 581 0.63 -27.40 -23.93
N VAL A 582 -0.61 -27.84 -24.03
CA VAL A 582 -1.50 -28.02 -22.87
C VAL A 582 -1.09 -29.32 -22.19
N GLU A 583 -0.48 -29.21 -21.02
CA GLU A 583 -0.04 -30.37 -20.24
C GLU A 583 -1.27 -31.14 -19.72
N GLU A 584 -1.41 -32.41 -20.12
CA GLU A 584 -2.41 -33.30 -19.55
C GLU A 584 -2.11 -33.61 -18.09
N LEU A 585 -3.15 -33.84 -17.28
CA LEU A 585 -3.15 -34.10 -15.82
C LEU A 585 -2.19 -35.20 -15.32
N HIS A 586 -1.49 -35.88 -16.21
CA HIS A 586 -0.60 -37.02 -15.87
C HIS A 586 0.83 -36.60 -15.48
N GLU A 587 1.22 -35.32 -15.69
CA GLU A 587 2.54 -34.81 -15.32
C GLU A 587 2.57 -34.12 -13.92
N LEU A 588 1.70 -34.55 -13.02
CA LEU A 588 1.62 -34.06 -11.62
C LEU A 588 2.92 -34.20 -10.80
N TYR A 589 3.98 -34.79 -11.36
CA TYR A 589 5.27 -35.05 -10.70
C TYR A 589 6.51 -34.64 -11.51
N GLY A 590 6.37 -33.95 -12.65
CA GLY A 590 7.49 -33.47 -13.47
C GLY A 590 7.25 -32.04 -13.98
N GLU A 591 8.32 -31.27 -14.18
CA GLU A 591 8.31 -29.95 -14.81
C GLU A 591 8.10 -30.17 -16.33
N GLY A 592 6.98 -29.69 -16.90
CA GLY A 592 6.71 -29.80 -18.33
C GLY A 592 7.69 -29.02 -19.20
N LEU A 593 7.75 -29.33 -20.52
CA LEU A 593 8.66 -28.69 -21.45
C LEU A 593 8.54 -27.16 -21.42
N ASN A 594 7.34 -26.64 -21.61
CA ASN A 594 7.10 -25.20 -21.64
C ASN A 594 7.43 -24.54 -20.31
N GLU A 595 7.09 -25.15 -19.17
CA GLU A 595 7.38 -24.63 -17.84
C GLU A 595 8.89 -24.59 -17.56
N HIS A 596 9.62 -25.62 -18.00
CA HIS A 596 11.08 -25.68 -17.87
C HIS A 596 11.76 -24.56 -18.66
N VAL A 597 11.37 -24.36 -19.93
CA VAL A 597 11.92 -23.31 -20.79
C VAL A 597 11.57 -21.93 -20.24
N LEU A 598 10.31 -21.66 -19.92
CA LEU A 598 9.88 -20.38 -19.33
C LEU A 598 10.61 -20.02 -18.04
N LYS A 599 11.01 -21.03 -17.25
CA LYS A 599 11.72 -20.81 -15.97
C LYS A 599 13.19 -20.55 -16.13
N ASN A 600 13.83 -21.20 -17.09
CA ASN A 600 15.29 -21.28 -17.17
C ASN A 600 15.89 -20.61 -18.41
N ALA A 601 15.09 -20.18 -19.39
CA ALA A 601 15.59 -19.57 -20.61
C ALA A 601 16.37 -18.27 -20.33
N PRO A 602 17.53 -18.05 -20.96
CA PRO A 602 18.34 -16.84 -20.78
C PRO A 602 17.77 -15.61 -21.53
N CYS A 603 16.84 -15.82 -22.45
CA CYS A 603 16.33 -14.85 -23.40
C CYS A 603 14.79 -14.79 -23.39
N GLY A 604 14.19 -13.99 -24.29
CA GLY A 604 12.74 -13.92 -24.47
C GLY A 604 12.16 -15.25 -24.95
N VAL A 605 10.96 -15.63 -24.46
CA VAL A 605 10.28 -16.86 -24.87
C VAL A 605 8.91 -16.53 -25.45
N LEU A 606 8.63 -17.07 -26.63
CA LEU A 606 7.37 -16.97 -27.37
C LEU A 606 6.73 -18.35 -27.41
N LEU A 607 5.58 -18.52 -26.74
CA LEU A 607 4.77 -19.72 -26.87
C LEU A 607 3.69 -19.49 -27.91
N VAL A 608 3.70 -20.31 -28.96
CA VAL A 608 2.76 -20.22 -30.10
C VAL A 608 1.67 -21.27 -29.95
N GLU A 609 0.42 -20.84 -29.86
CA GLU A 609 -0.77 -21.66 -30.05
C GLU A 609 -1.23 -21.49 -31.49
N ASP A 610 -0.80 -22.40 -32.35
CA ASP A 610 -1.11 -22.33 -33.77
C ASP A 610 -2.52 -22.82 -34.06
N ARG A 611 -3.29 -21.99 -34.77
CA ARG A 611 -4.63 -22.30 -35.28
C ARG A 611 -4.76 -22.06 -36.80
N GLY A 612 -3.63 -22.05 -37.48
CA GLY A 612 -3.54 -21.91 -38.91
C GLY A 612 -3.23 -20.50 -39.35
N PHE A 613 -2.10 -19.97 -38.90
CA PHE A 613 -1.64 -18.64 -39.22
C PHE A 613 -1.23 -18.55 -40.72
N ASP A 614 -2.00 -17.83 -41.52
CA ASP A 614 -1.75 -17.62 -42.95
C ASP A 614 -1.48 -16.14 -43.29
N GLY A 615 -0.94 -15.39 -42.34
CA GLY A 615 -0.79 -13.93 -42.37
C GLY A 615 -1.83 -13.25 -41.47
N ALA A 616 -1.73 -11.95 -41.30
CA ALA A 616 -2.64 -11.16 -40.50
C ALA A 616 -3.02 -9.86 -41.25
N ASP A 617 -4.29 -9.48 -41.18
CA ASP A 617 -4.78 -8.14 -41.50
C ASP A 617 -4.96 -7.32 -40.20
N GLU A 618 -5.33 -7.97 -39.09
CA GLU A 618 -5.51 -7.37 -37.77
C GLU A 618 -4.81 -8.18 -36.69
N ILE A 619 -3.90 -7.53 -35.95
CA ILE A 619 -3.18 -8.10 -34.78
C ILE A 619 -3.68 -7.46 -33.50
N ALA A 620 -4.29 -8.26 -32.63
CA ALA A 620 -4.73 -7.83 -31.30
C ALA A 620 -3.61 -7.96 -30.27
N VAL A 621 -3.24 -6.88 -29.58
CA VAL A 621 -2.24 -6.90 -28.52
C VAL A 621 -2.91 -6.61 -27.18
N ALA A 622 -2.92 -7.59 -26.28
CA ALA A 622 -3.44 -7.42 -24.93
C ALA A 622 -2.44 -6.62 -24.06
N THR A 623 -2.69 -5.34 -23.88
CA THR A 623 -1.86 -4.44 -23.06
C THR A 623 -2.35 -4.37 -21.63
N ASN A 624 -1.47 -3.95 -20.71
CA ASN A 624 -1.80 -3.66 -19.32
C ASN A 624 -1.05 -2.43 -18.77
N SER A 625 -0.43 -1.64 -19.66
CA SER A 625 0.42 -0.49 -19.33
C SER A 625 1.56 -0.87 -18.37
N GLY A 626 2.12 -2.05 -18.53
CA GLY A 626 3.09 -2.64 -17.61
C GLY A 626 4.39 -3.10 -18.29
N THR A 627 5.29 -3.65 -17.48
CA THR A 627 6.64 -4.06 -17.85
C THR A 627 6.72 -5.15 -18.92
N TYR A 628 5.61 -5.83 -19.21
CA TYR A 628 5.51 -6.88 -20.22
C TYR A 628 5.15 -6.36 -21.62
N ASP A 629 4.60 -5.16 -21.69
CA ASP A 629 4.12 -4.60 -22.97
C ASP A 629 5.23 -4.35 -23.97
N PRO A 630 6.44 -3.85 -23.62
CA PRO A 630 7.46 -3.52 -24.60
C PRO A 630 7.83 -4.67 -25.56
N VAL A 631 8.02 -5.88 -25.04
CA VAL A 631 8.38 -7.04 -25.86
C VAL A 631 7.19 -7.57 -26.66
N LYS A 632 5.96 -7.52 -26.13
CA LYS A 632 4.75 -7.85 -26.88
C LYS A 632 4.55 -6.94 -28.08
N LEU A 633 4.78 -5.64 -27.86
CA LEU A 633 4.67 -4.62 -28.89
C LEU A 633 5.74 -4.81 -29.98
N LEU A 634 6.98 -5.13 -29.59
CA LEU A 634 8.04 -5.45 -30.52
C LEU A 634 7.69 -6.66 -31.41
N VAL A 635 7.18 -7.75 -30.81
CA VAL A 635 6.77 -8.95 -31.55
C VAL A 635 5.59 -8.65 -32.47
N ALA A 636 4.59 -7.90 -31.99
CA ALA A 636 3.43 -7.55 -32.81
C ALA A 636 3.78 -6.63 -33.97
N ASP A 637 4.66 -5.64 -33.74
CA ASP A 637 5.09 -4.69 -34.78
C ASP A 637 5.92 -5.38 -35.85
N ALA A 638 6.82 -6.32 -35.46
CA ALA A 638 7.60 -7.11 -36.41
C ALA A 638 6.73 -7.95 -37.34
N ILE A 639 5.71 -8.62 -36.80
CA ILE A 639 4.78 -9.42 -37.61
C ILE A 639 3.90 -8.51 -38.46
N ALA A 640 3.45 -7.37 -37.93
CA ALA A 640 2.59 -6.43 -38.63
C ALA A 640 3.31 -5.76 -39.81
N GLU A 641 4.61 -5.46 -39.68
CA GLU A 641 5.41 -4.86 -40.76
C GLU A 641 5.53 -5.80 -41.98
N GLU A 642 5.75 -7.10 -41.74
CA GLU A 642 5.89 -8.10 -42.81
C GLU A 642 4.55 -8.52 -43.41
N THR A 643 3.45 -8.37 -42.69
CA THR A 643 2.09 -8.75 -43.13
C THR A 643 1.25 -7.55 -43.63
N ASP A 644 1.75 -6.31 -43.49
CA ASP A 644 0.99 -5.06 -43.70
C ASP A 644 -0.28 -4.97 -42.83
N ALA A 645 -0.22 -5.55 -41.61
CA ALA A 645 -1.33 -5.62 -40.70
C ALA A 645 -1.49 -4.35 -39.84
N THR A 646 -2.70 -4.14 -39.37
CA THR A 646 -2.99 -3.10 -38.34
C THR A 646 -2.93 -3.70 -36.93
N ILE A 647 -2.25 -3.01 -36.00
CA ILE A 647 -2.22 -3.40 -34.59
C ILE A 647 -3.40 -2.78 -33.84
N THR A 648 -4.15 -3.57 -33.09
CA THR A 648 -5.17 -3.07 -32.16
C THR A 648 -4.69 -3.29 -30.72
N LEU A 649 -4.38 -2.17 -30.01
CA LEU A 649 -4.02 -2.17 -28.60
C LEU A 649 -5.28 -2.37 -27.77
N LEU A 650 -5.36 -3.48 -27.03
CA LEU A 650 -6.51 -3.85 -26.22
C LEU A 650 -6.19 -3.75 -24.72
N GLN A 651 -6.94 -2.93 -23.99
CA GLN A 651 -6.86 -2.88 -22.53
C GLN A 651 -8.24 -2.89 -21.91
N THR A 652 -8.40 -3.67 -20.83
CA THR A 652 -9.64 -3.70 -20.04
C THR A 652 -9.55 -2.76 -18.86
N VAL A 653 -10.66 -2.10 -18.55
CA VAL A 653 -10.88 -1.32 -17.33
C VAL A 653 -12.18 -1.77 -16.67
N PRO A 654 -12.32 -1.69 -15.33
CA PRO A 654 -13.56 -2.03 -14.62
C PRO A 654 -14.76 -1.23 -15.13
N GLU A 655 -15.97 -1.81 -15.03
CA GLU A 655 -17.20 -1.08 -15.34
C GLU A 655 -17.38 0.12 -14.41
N GLY A 656 -17.75 1.29 -14.97
CA GLY A 656 -17.90 2.53 -14.20
C GLY A 656 -16.61 3.21 -13.76
N VAL A 657 -15.48 2.86 -14.39
CA VAL A 657 -14.19 3.50 -14.13
C VAL A 657 -14.26 5.02 -14.34
N SER A 658 -13.52 5.79 -13.53
CA SER A 658 -13.43 7.25 -13.68
C SER A 658 -12.85 7.67 -15.04
N ASP A 659 -13.30 8.82 -15.55
CA ASP A 659 -12.78 9.38 -16.82
C ASP A 659 -11.26 9.63 -16.74
N GLU A 660 -10.76 10.03 -15.58
CA GLU A 660 -9.34 10.23 -15.31
C GLU A 660 -8.51 8.95 -15.51
N ARG A 661 -8.97 7.82 -14.99
CA ARG A 661 -8.31 6.53 -15.17
C ARG A 661 -8.35 6.05 -16.61
N ARG A 662 -9.46 6.30 -17.31
CA ARG A 662 -9.57 6.03 -18.76
C ARG A 662 -8.57 6.88 -19.55
N ALA A 663 -8.44 8.16 -19.21
CA ALA A 663 -7.50 9.08 -19.85
C ALA A 663 -6.05 8.62 -19.72
N VAL A 664 -5.63 8.12 -18.55
CA VAL A 664 -4.27 7.56 -18.34
C VAL A 664 -3.99 6.36 -19.27
N VAL A 665 -4.95 5.46 -19.45
CA VAL A 665 -4.79 4.33 -20.38
C VAL A 665 -4.74 4.81 -21.82
N GLN A 666 -5.59 5.78 -22.17
CA GLN A 666 -5.60 6.36 -23.52
C GLN A 666 -4.29 7.06 -23.83
N GLU A 667 -3.74 7.84 -22.89
CA GLU A 667 -2.44 8.51 -23.03
C GLU A 667 -1.31 7.50 -23.25
N TYR A 668 -1.30 6.41 -22.48
CA TYR A 668 -0.34 5.32 -22.68
C TYR A 668 -0.45 4.74 -24.10
N HIS A 669 -1.66 4.41 -24.58
CA HIS A 669 -1.84 3.91 -25.94
C HIS A 669 -1.43 4.91 -27.00
N ASP A 670 -1.71 6.21 -26.79
CA ASP A 670 -1.35 7.26 -27.74
C ASP A 670 0.18 7.44 -27.83
N GLU A 671 0.93 7.29 -26.73
CA GLU A 671 2.39 7.29 -26.75
C GLU A 671 2.95 6.05 -27.46
N ILE A 672 2.40 4.86 -27.18
CA ILE A 672 2.81 3.61 -27.86
C ILE A 672 2.56 3.71 -29.37
N ARG A 673 1.42 4.22 -29.81
CA ARG A 673 1.09 4.42 -31.23
C ARG A 673 2.07 5.32 -31.99
N ARG A 674 2.76 6.22 -31.29
CA ARG A 674 3.82 7.08 -31.87
C ARG A 674 5.16 6.36 -32.02
N ILE A 675 5.37 5.27 -31.25
CA ILE A 675 6.61 4.49 -31.25
C ILE A 675 6.56 3.38 -32.31
N LEU A 676 5.39 2.73 -32.45
CA LEU A 676 5.18 1.65 -33.43
C LEU A 676 5.48 2.11 -34.87
N THR A 677 6.01 1.19 -35.66
CA THR A 677 6.35 1.44 -37.09
C THR A 677 5.14 1.32 -38.02
N VAL A 678 4.13 0.55 -37.61
CA VAL A 678 2.89 0.30 -38.32
C VAL A 678 1.70 1.07 -37.79
N THR A 679 0.59 1.07 -38.52
CA THR A 679 -0.66 1.70 -38.06
C THR A 679 -1.22 0.95 -36.88
N ALA A 680 -1.59 1.70 -35.81
CA ALA A 680 -2.16 1.09 -34.60
C ALA A 680 -3.42 1.83 -34.13
N ASP A 681 -4.44 1.06 -33.74
CA ASP A 681 -5.67 1.52 -33.11
C ASP A 681 -5.68 1.23 -31.60
N SER A 682 -6.51 1.95 -30.87
CA SER A 682 -6.69 1.79 -29.40
C SER A 682 -8.12 1.39 -29.08
N ARG A 683 -8.29 0.36 -28.27
CA ARG A 683 -9.59 -0.10 -27.76
C ARG A 683 -9.52 -0.33 -26.25
N ILE A 684 -10.23 0.50 -25.50
CA ILE A 684 -10.38 0.36 -24.05
C ILE A 684 -11.75 -0.25 -23.77
N LEU A 685 -11.76 -1.45 -23.19
CA LEU A 685 -12.96 -2.24 -22.94
C LEU A 685 -13.38 -2.11 -21.46
N GLU A 686 -14.59 -1.65 -21.19
CA GLU A 686 -15.17 -1.66 -19.84
C GLU A 686 -15.76 -3.04 -19.55
N THR A 687 -15.16 -3.74 -18.58
CA THR A 687 -15.64 -5.07 -18.16
C THR A 687 -15.03 -5.46 -16.82
N ASP A 688 -15.80 -6.17 -16.01
CA ASP A 688 -15.31 -6.76 -14.76
C ASP A 688 -14.64 -8.14 -14.99
N ASP A 689 -14.95 -8.82 -16.10
CA ASP A 689 -14.24 -10.04 -16.52
C ASP A 689 -13.27 -9.73 -17.69
N ARG A 690 -12.01 -9.50 -17.33
CA ARG A 690 -10.93 -9.20 -18.25
C ARG A 690 -10.78 -10.24 -19.37
N VAL A 691 -10.86 -11.52 -19.00
CA VAL A 691 -10.63 -12.61 -19.95
C VAL A 691 -11.76 -12.66 -20.97
N GLU A 692 -13.02 -12.58 -20.51
CA GLU A 692 -14.18 -12.57 -21.40
C GLU A 692 -14.19 -11.33 -22.33
N GLY A 693 -13.88 -10.15 -21.79
CA GLY A 693 -13.83 -8.92 -22.59
C GLY A 693 -12.79 -8.96 -23.70
N LEU A 694 -11.55 -9.38 -23.36
CA LEU A 694 -10.46 -9.49 -24.33
C LEU A 694 -10.72 -10.60 -25.35
N SER A 695 -11.18 -11.79 -24.92
CA SER A 695 -11.44 -12.91 -25.85
C SER A 695 -12.55 -12.59 -26.87
N ARG A 696 -13.61 -11.90 -26.45
CA ARG A 696 -14.70 -11.49 -27.34
C ARG A 696 -14.23 -10.59 -28.47
N PHE A 697 -13.30 -9.67 -28.17
CA PHE A 697 -12.73 -8.78 -29.20
C PHE A 697 -11.70 -9.50 -30.05
N ALA A 698 -10.81 -10.28 -29.44
CA ALA A 698 -9.73 -11.00 -30.12
C ALA A 698 -10.25 -12.09 -31.10
N GLN A 699 -11.52 -12.50 -31.00
CA GLN A 699 -12.15 -13.39 -31.98
C GLN A 699 -12.25 -12.83 -33.40
N SER A 700 -12.18 -11.50 -33.54
CA SER A 700 -12.18 -10.85 -34.86
C SER A 700 -10.78 -10.61 -35.42
N ALA A 701 -9.74 -10.79 -34.64
CA ALA A 701 -8.36 -10.63 -35.05
C ALA A 701 -7.79 -11.94 -35.66
N ASP A 702 -6.79 -11.82 -36.48
CA ASP A 702 -6.09 -12.96 -37.10
C ASP A 702 -4.99 -13.50 -36.20
N LEU A 703 -4.42 -12.62 -35.35
CA LEU A 703 -3.38 -12.96 -34.39
C LEU A 703 -3.63 -12.24 -33.06
N LEU A 704 -3.48 -12.98 -31.95
CA LEU A 704 -3.47 -12.42 -30.58
C LEU A 704 -2.07 -12.46 -29.98
N VAL A 705 -1.55 -11.31 -29.56
CA VAL A 705 -0.31 -11.23 -28.78
C VAL A 705 -0.64 -10.92 -27.32
N THR A 706 -0.24 -11.81 -26.42
CA THR A 706 -0.51 -11.69 -24.98
C THR A 706 0.70 -12.09 -24.14
N THR A 707 0.57 -12.07 -22.82
CA THR A 707 1.65 -12.41 -21.88
C THR A 707 1.46 -13.80 -21.32
N THR A 708 2.55 -14.56 -21.16
CA THR A 708 2.55 -15.75 -20.29
C THR A 708 3.02 -15.39 -18.88
N GLU A 709 2.28 -15.84 -17.87
CA GLU A 709 2.62 -15.64 -16.45
C GLU A 709 3.17 -16.93 -15.85
N ARG A 710 4.15 -16.81 -14.92
CA ARG A 710 4.68 -17.96 -14.18
C ARG A 710 3.61 -18.55 -13.25
N ARG A 711 3.67 -19.86 -13.00
CA ARG A 711 2.80 -20.56 -12.04
C ARG A 711 2.94 -19.99 -10.64
N GLY A 712 1.97 -19.15 -10.20
CA GLY A 712 1.76 -18.80 -8.79
C GLY A 712 0.75 -19.75 -8.15
N LEU A 713 0.63 -19.76 -6.81
CA LEU A 713 -0.36 -20.59 -6.08
C LEU A 713 -1.80 -20.41 -6.57
N ARG A 714 -2.16 -19.23 -7.07
CA ARG A 714 -3.47 -18.93 -7.63
C ARG A 714 -3.65 -19.52 -9.03
N GLY A 715 -2.62 -19.46 -9.87
CA GLY A 715 -2.61 -20.06 -11.21
C GLY A 715 -2.65 -21.58 -11.18
N ALA A 716 -2.14 -22.21 -10.11
CA ALA A 716 -2.24 -23.67 -9.93
C ALA A 716 -3.67 -24.17 -9.64
N VAL A 717 -4.56 -23.31 -9.11
CA VAL A 717 -5.93 -23.68 -8.72
C VAL A 717 -6.97 -23.20 -9.73
N PHE A 718 -6.79 -22.03 -10.34
CA PHE A 718 -7.80 -21.36 -11.18
C PHE A 718 -7.37 -21.16 -12.64
N GLY A 719 -6.22 -21.68 -13.06
CA GLY A 719 -5.63 -21.40 -14.38
C GLY A 719 -4.99 -20.00 -14.46
N ARG A 720 -4.08 -19.81 -15.41
CA ARG A 720 -3.46 -18.51 -15.68
C ARG A 720 -4.41 -17.66 -16.53
N PRO A 721 -4.55 -16.35 -16.27
CA PRO A 721 -5.38 -15.48 -17.11
C PRO A 721 -4.99 -15.50 -18.59
N GLY A 722 -3.68 -15.51 -18.89
CA GLY A 722 -3.18 -15.61 -20.27
C GLY A 722 -3.57 -16.91 -20.97
N ASP A 723 -3.47 -18.06 -20.26
CA ASP A 723 -3.89 -19.36 -20.82
C ASP A 723 -5.41 -19.39 -21.09
N ARG A 724 -6.22 -18.89 -20.17
CA ARG A 724 -7.67 -18.79 -20.35
C ARG A 724 -8.06 -17.87 -21.50
N LEU A 725 -7.29 -16.81 -21.73
CA LEU A 725 -7.51 -15.89 -22.85
C LEU A 725 -7.22 -16.59 -24.17
N VAL A 726 -6.08 -17.28 -24.27
CA VAL A 726 -5.69 -18.05 -25.46
C VAL A 726 -6.68 -19.19 -25.73
N ASP A 727 -7.13 -19.89 -24.69
CA ASP A 727 -8.13 -20.96 -24.83
C ASP A 727 -9.52 -20.44 -25.29
N GLY A 728 -9.80 -19.16 -25.06
CA GLY A 728 -11.06 -18.49 -25.39
C GLY A 728 -11.12 -17.83 -26.76
N VAL A 729 -10.06 -17.89 -27.60
CA VAL A 729 -10.03 -17.27 -28.94
C VAL A 729 -9.88 -18.35 -30.02
N ASP A 730 -10.33 -18.05 -31.24
CA ASP A 730 -10.25 -18.96 -32.39
C ASP A 730 -9.06 -18.65 -33.33
N CYS A 731 -8.35 -17.55 -33.13
CA CYS A 731 -7.17 -17.18 -33.89
C CYS A 731 -5.88 -17.75 -33.32
N THR A 732 -4.80 -17.71 -34.09
CA THR A 732 -3.46 -18.03 -33.60
C THR A 732 -3.06 -17.05 -32.49
N ALA A 733 -2.38 -17.54 -31.44
CA ALA A 733 -1.97 -16.71 -30.31
C ALA A 733 -0.48 -16.89 -29.99
N VAL A 734 0.18 -15.77 -29.75
CA VAL A 734 1.58 -15.69 -29.31
C VAL A 734 1.63 -15.17 -27.88
N MET A 735 2.09 -16.02 -26.96
CA MET A 735 2.28 -15.66 -25.55
C MET A 735 3.75 -15.29 -25.31
N VAL A 736 4.00 -14.08 -24.90
CA VAL A 736 5.35 -13.52 -24.77
C VAL A 736 5.81 -13.50 -23.31
N GLN A 737 7.04 -13.97 -23.03
CA GLN A 737 7.75 -13.80 -21.76
C GLN A 737 9.06 -13.07 -22.01
N PRO A 738 9.27 -11.87 -21.44
CA PRO A 738 10.55 -11.15 -21.52
C PRO A 738 11.67 -11.83 -20.72
N ALA A 739 12.93 -11.65 -21.16
CA ALA A 739 14.14 -12.17 -20.46
C ALA A 739 14.33 -11.58 -19.06
N ASP A 740 14.03 -10.29 -18.84
CA ASP A 740 14.32 -9.54 -17.62
C ASP A 740 13.55 -10.01 -16.37
N GLN A 741 12.58 -10.88 -16.51
CA GLN A 741 11.81 -11.43 -15.36
C GLN A 741 12.61 -12.34 -14.42
N GLN A 742 13.76 -12.81 -14.82
CA GLN A 742 14.55 -13.72 -13.98
C GLN A 742 15.26 -13.00 -12.83
N GLN A 743 15.49 -11.69 -12.91
CA GLN A 743 16.26 -10.90 -11.94
C GLN A 743 15.43 -10.09 -10.96
N SER A 744 14.10 -9.98 -11.14
CA SER A 744 13.26 -9.16 -10.26
C SER A 744 13.12 -9.80 -8.86
N GLY A 745 13.37 -9.01 -7.80
CA GLY A 745 13.25 -9.46 -6.41
C GLY A 745 11.82 -9.88 -6.03
N LEU A 746 11.69 -10.78 -5.04
CA LEU A 746 10.39 -11.32 -4.55
C LEU A 746 9.36 -10.21 -4.21
N ILE A 747 9.82 -9.09 -3.64
CA ILE A 747 8.96 -7.96 -3.26
C ILE A 747 8.43 -7.27 -4.52
N GLN A 748 9.27 -7.05 -5.52
CA GLN A 748 8.90 -6.40 -6.78
C GLN A 748 7.89 -7.25 -7.56
N ARG A 749 8.04 -8.57 -7.59
CA ARG A 749 7.09 -9.52 -8.20
C ARG A 749 5.72 -9.48 -7.53
N VAL A 750 5.67 -9.57 -6.20
CA VAL A 750 4.40 -9.59 -5.45
C VAL A 750 3.65 -8.26 -5.58
N VAL A 751 4.38 -7.14 -5.65
CA VAL A 751 3.78 -5.81 -5.81
C VAL A 751 3.27 -5.62 -7.25
N LEU A 752 4.08 -5.96 -8.26
CA LEU A 752 3.70 -5.81 -9.66
C LEU A 752 2.52 -6.74 -10.04
N ASP A 753 2.55 -8.01 -9.63
CA ASP A 753 1.45 -8.95 -9.91
C ASP A 753 0.13 -8.50 -9.27
N ARG A 754 0.16 -7.84 -8.10
CA ARG A 754 -1.06 -7.30 -7.48
C ARG A 754 -1.55 -5.99 -8.08
N LEU A 755 -0.65 -5.19 -8.65
CA LEU A 755 -1.00 -3.90 -9.26
C LEU A 755 -1.49 -4.05 -10.71
N PHE A 756 -0.90 -4.99 -11.46
CA PHE A 756 -1.13 -5.17 -12.90
C PHE A 756 -1.77 -6.50 -13.27
N GLY A 757 -1.77 -7.51 -12.40
CA GLY A 757 -2.31 -8.85 -12.60
C GLY A 757 -3.72 -9.06 -12.01
N GLY A 758 -4.49 -8.02 -11.76
CA GLY A 758 -5.82 -8.12 -11.14
C GLY A 758 -6.95 -7.86 -12.10
#